data_dcd82b6c5b36fb76f701c65d4aba3af2
#
_entry.id   dcd82b6c5b36fb76f701c65d4aba3af2
#
_cell.length_a   1.000
_cell.length_b   1.000
_cell.length_c   1.000
_cell.angle_alpha   90.00
_cell.angle_beta   90.00
_cell.angle_gamma   90.00
#
_symmetry.space_group_name_H-M   'P 1'
#
loop_
_entity.id
_entity.type
_entity.pdbx_description
1 polymer ?
#
loop_
_entity_poly.entity_id
_entity_poly.type
_entity_poly.pdbx_seq_one_letter_code
_entity_poly.pdbx_strand_id
1 'polypeptide(L)'
;MMNFAAAMLFFLLIWSSVSQAEVRLAPIFGDHMVLQRHQPIPVWGWADPGEMVRLELNQQRTQTQADSQGRWRAVFAAEQAGGSYQLSVVGSNTVVINDVLIGEVWLAGGQSNMEWSVAQSSDAAIETAQSNWPQIRHVKIPKTLAFAPQDRSGEASWKVSTPQNVGQFSAAGYFFARKLHQELGVPIGIVNATWGGTNIETWISAQALKTQPYFNMHAMPPDAASFEERYNARMWRVVSHWMRGIAAEIRPVINWQTPELDDGAWPKLHAPGNWEEQGLKDLDGVVWYRRTIELTTAQAASAANLQLGMVDDCDETFVNGLSAGKTCGWDTQRHYNLPDGLLRAGRNVIAVRVTDTGGGGGFHGPAFAMQLQTTDGQIPLAGIWRAQVESVMPKESPGPNDLPTLAFNAMIKPIAGLPVKGVIWYQGESNVPRAQQYAQTFPLLIADWRKHWGQPNLPFYFVQLASFLPLENNNLRGSTWAELRDAQLQTLRFPKTGMVVSTDVGDANSIHPLNKRDIGLRLALQALKNEYGKSELVASGPLYRAMRVRGRQIEISFTEIGSGLIVSTGSKQLLGFTVADRSGRFRPAQAHISGNSVIVHSPKITHPKAVRYGWFDNPQENNLFNREGLPASPFRTDNWPLLTSGARFQY
;
A
#
# COMPACT_ATOMS: atom_id res chain seq x y z
N MET A 1 -57.33 47.67 -55.71
CA MET A 1 -55.98 47.17 -55.89
C MET A 1 -55.64 46.29 -54.68
N MET A 2 -55.76 44.99 -54.84
CA MET A 2 -55.59 43.98 -53.79
C MET A 2 -54.13 43.43 -53.86
N ASN A 3 -53.40 43.53 -52.78
CA ASN A 3 -52.09 42.86 -52.63
C ASN A 3 -52.27 41.56 -51.86
N PHE A 4 -52.03 40.45 -52.55
CA PHE A 4 -51.92 39.15 -51.95
C PHE A 4 -50.47 38.97 -51.42
N ALA A 5 -50.31 38.78 -50.10
CA ALA A 5 -49.05 38.35 -49.53
C ALA A 5 -49.12 36.80 -49.29
N ALA A 6 -48.34 36.09 -50.05
CA ALA A 6 -48.18 34.61 -49.89
C ALA A 6 -47.25 34.36 -48.73
N ALA A 7 -47.74 33.72 -47.65
CA ALA A 7 -46.95 33.20 -46.54
C ALA A 7 -46.37 31.81 -46.91
N MET A 8 -45.07 31.74 -47.11
CA MET A 8 -44.31 30.51 -47.36
C MET A 8 -43.91 29.90 -46.01
N LEU A 9 -44.61 28.88 -45.53
CA LEU A 9 -44.23 28.07 -44.35
C LEU A 9 -43.06 27.18 -44.74
N PHE A 10 -41.87 27.50 -44.22
CA PHE A 10 -40.73 26.62 -44.24
C PHE A 10 -40.87 25.60 -43.10
N PHE A 11 -41.18 24.36 -43.40
CA PHE A 11 -41.04 23.23 -42.49
C PHE A 11 -39.53 22.86 -42.36
N LEU A 12 -38.89 23.32 -41.31
CA LEU A 12 -37.56 22.81 -40.89
C LEU A 12 -37.77 21.40 -40.31
N LEU A 13 -37.57 20.39 -41.12
CA LEU A 13 -37.34 19.03 -40.65
C LEU A 13 -35.99 19.00 -39.89
N ILE A 14 -36.06 19.15 -38.57
CA ILE A 14 -34.93 18.84 -37.68
C ILE A 14 -34.78 17.31 -37.74
N TRP A 15 -33.89 16.84 -38.61
CA TRP A 15 -33.34 15.50 -38.47
C TRP A 15 -32.48 15.48 -37.19
N SER A 16 -33.09 15.09 -36.09
CA SER A 16 -32.34 14.61 -34.93
C SER A 16 -31.57 13.37 -35.43
N SER A 17 -30.33 13.54 -35.79
CA SER A 17 -29.39 12.42 -35.86
C SER A 17 -29.37 11.77 -34.49
N VAL A 18 -30.15 10.71 -34.29
CA VAL A 18 -30.02 9.82 -33.18
C VAL A 18 -28.58 9.28 -33.31
N SER A 19 -27.69 9.83 -32.53
CA SER A 19 -26.35 9.26 -32.39
C SER A 19 -26.56 7.87 -31.79
N GLN A 20 -26.50 6.87 -32.64
CA GLN A 20 -26.61 5.47 -32.23
C GLN A 20 -25.36 5.17 -31.39
N ALA A 21 -25.56 4.79 -30.14
CA ALA A 21 -24.42 4.48 -29.30
C ALA A 21 -23.83 3.14 -29.75
N GLU A 22 -22.56 3.17 -30.14
CA GLU A 22 -21.83 1.97 -30.57
C GLU A 22 -21.73 0.95 -29.44
N VAL A 23 -21.79 -0.34 -29.78
CA VAL A 23 -21.44 -1.42 -28.84
C VAL A 23 -20.02 -1.20 -28.32
N ARG A 24 -19.88 -1.21 -26.98
CA ARG A 24 -18.61 -1.07 -26.28
C ARG A 24 -18.46 -2.18 -25.26
N LEU A 25 -17.25 -2.68 -25.09
CA LEU A 25 -16.87 -3.64 -24.07
C LEU A 25 -16.42 -2.93 -22.77
N ALA A 26 -16.52 -3.63 -21.65
CA ALA A 26 -15.87 -3.17 -20.43
C ALA A 26 -14.34 -3.11 -20.63
N PRO A 27 -13.65 -2.08 -20.09
CA PRO A 27 -12.23 -1.82 -20.35
C PRO A 27 -11.27 -2.96 -20.00
N ILE A 28 -11.71 -3.93 -19.21
CA ILE A 28 -10.92 -5.12 -18.87
C ILE A 28 -10.76 -6.09 -20.05
N PHE A 29 -11.66 -6.02 -21.05
CA PHE A 29 -11.60 -6.83 -22.26
C PHE A 29 -10.81 -6.09 -23.34
N GLY A 30 -9.77 -6.71 -23.87
CA GLY A 30 -8.92 -6.13 -24.89
C GLY A 30 -7.98 -7.16 -25.49
N ASP A 31 -7.25 -6.77 -26.54
CA ASP A 31 -6.26 -7.62 -27.18
C ASP A 31 -5.28 -8.19 -26.15
N HIS A 32 -4.85 -9.44 -26.38
CA HIS A 32 -3.92 -10.19 -25.54
C HIS A 32 -4.48 -10.62 -24.17
N MET A 33 -5.79 -10.48 -23.90
CA MET A 33 -6.38 -10.88 -22.63
C MET A 33 -6.30 -12.40 -22.40
N VAL A 34 -6.35 -12.79 -21.11
CA VAL A 34 -6.56 -14.18 -20.67
C VAL A 34 -7.92 -14.25 -19.98
N LEU A 35 -8.74 -15.24 -20.38
CA LEU A 35 -10.01 -15.59 -19.76
C LEU A 35 -9.87 -16.85 -18.91
N GLN A 36 -10.60 -16.91 -17.80
CA GLN A 36 -10.49 -18.03 -16.85
C GLN A 36 -11.07 -19.32 -17.44
N ARG A 37 -10.26 -20.38 -17.48
CA ARG A 37 -10.66 -21.72 -17.88
C ARG A 37 -11.58 -22.40 -16.84
N HIS A 38 -12.31 -23.45 -17.26
CA HIS A 38 -13.14 -24.31 -16.42
C HIS A 38 -14.27 -23.57 -15.67
N GLN A 39 -14.58 -22.35 -16.04
CA GLN A 39 -15.69 -21.56 -15.52
C GLN A 39 -16.45 -20.94 -16.68
N PRO A 40 -17.77 -20.65 -16.55
CA PRO A 40 -18.49 -19.84 -17.53
C PRO A 40 -17.77 -18.52 -17.77
N ILE A 41 -17.70 -18.07 -19.02
CA ILE A 41 -16.97 -16.88 -19.45
C ILE A 41 -17.96 -15.74 -19.71
N PRO A 42 -18.24 -14.87 -18.77
CA PRO A 42 -19.05 -13.67 -18.97
C PRO A 42 -18.27 -12.59 -19.71
N VAL A 43 -18.94 -11.97 -20.67
CA VAL A 43 -18.48 -10.76 -21.36
C VAL A 43 -19.60 -9.73 -21.23
N TRP A 44 -19.24 -8.47 -20.95
CA TRP A 44 -20.22 -7.40 -20.73
C TRP A 44 -19.74 -6.05 -21.24
N GLY A 45 -20.68 -5.15 -21.38
CA GLY A 45 -20.41 -3.80 -21.88
C GLY A 45 -21.68 -2.97 -21.99
N TRP A 46 -21.67 -2.03 -22.92
CA TRP A 46 -22.74 -1.08 -23.15
C TRP A 46 -23.10 -1.01 -24.63
N ALA A 47 -24.36 -0.70 -24.93
CA ALA A 47 -24.93 -0.51 -26.25
C ALA A 47 -26.18 0.36 -26.13
N ASP A 48 -26.88 0.66 -27.22
CA ASP A 48 -28.16 1.33 -27.13
C ASP A 48 -29.20 0.47 -26.35
N PRO A 49 -30.07 1.08 -25.54
CA PRO A 49 -31.15 0.36 -24.88
C PRO A 49 -31.98 -0.49 -25.85
N GLY A 50 -32.12 -1.78 -25.57
CA GLY A 50 -32.84 -2.71 -26.41
C GLY A 50 -32.01 -3.26 -27.60
N GLU A 51 -30.79 -2.83 -27.81
CA GLU A 51 -29.93 -3.34 -28.88
C GLU A 51 -29.58 -4.80 -28.68
N MET A 52 -29.63 -5.58 -29.75
CA MET A 52 -29.20 -6.98 -29.77
C MET A 52 -27.71 -7.08 -30.01
N VAL A 53 -26.99 -7.67 -29.06
CA VAL A 53 -25.54 -7.90 -29.11
C VAL A 53 -25.26 -9.38 -29.31
N ARG A 54 -24.54 -9.71 -30.39
CA ARG A 54 -24.10 -11.08 -30.71
C ARG A 54 -22.62 -11.21 -30.49
N LEU A 55 -22.22 -12.33 -29.88
CA LEU A 55 -20.83 -12.59 -29.54
C LEU A 55 -20.39 -13.94 -30.10
N GLU A 56 -19.14 -14.00 -30.58
CA GLU A 56 -18.49 -15.24 -31.01
C GLU A 56 -17.09 -15.32 -30.40
N LEU A 57 -16.79 -16.44 -29.73
CA LEU A 57 -15.48 -16.76 -29.17
C LEU A 57 -15.16 -18.23 -29.51
N ASN A 58 -14.02 -18.50 -30.17
CA ASN A 58 -13.70 -19.83 -30.65
C ASN A 58 -14.84 -20.34 -31.55
N GLN A 59 -15.48 -21.43 -31.25
CA GLN A 59 -16.63 -21.99 -31.98
C GLN A 59 -17.96 -21.72 -31.28
N GLN A 60 -17.95 -21.03 -30.15
CA GLN A 60 -19.15 -20.71 -29.38
C GLN A 60 -19.77 -19.39 -29.84
N ARG A 61 -21.10 -19.37 -29.91
CA ARG A 61 -21.89 -18.17 -30.19
C ARG A 61 -22.92 -17.96 -29.12
N THR A 62 -23.09 -16.72 -28.71
CA THR A 62 -24.11 -16.30 -27.74
C THR A 62 -24.68 -14.94 -28.14
N GLN A 63 -25.84 -14.59 -27.62
CA GLN A 63 -26.44 -13.28 -27.83
C GLN A 63 -27.17 -12.80 -26.58
N THR A 64 -27.31 -11.50 -26.48
CA THR A 64 -28.03 -10.84 -25.39
C THR A 64 -28.65 -9.54 -25.88
N GLN A 65 -29.52 -8.93 -25.08
CA GLN A 65 -30.12 -7.63 -25.38
C GLN A 65 -29.68 -6.66 -24.28
N ALA A 66 -29.32 -5.43 -24.65
CA ALA A 66 -29.01 -4.37 -23.72
C ALA A 66 -30.24 -3.97 -22.92
N ASP A 67 -30.10 -3.76 -21.61
CA ASP A 67 -31.17 -3.33 -20.72
C ASP A 67 -31.59 -1.86 -20.96
N SER A 68 -32.57 -1.35 -20.23
CA SER A 68 -33.04 0.04 -20.32
C SER A 68 -31.96 1.09 -19.97
N GLN A 69 -30.83 0.67 -19.38
CA GLN A 69 -29.67 1.51 -19.08
C GLN A 69 -28.52 1.30 -20.08
N GLY A 70 -28.80 0.56 -21.16
CA GLY A 70 -27.81 0.24 -22.19
C GLY A 70 -26.76 -0.79 -21.77
N ARG A 71 -26.91 -1.49 -20.65
CA ARG A 71 -25.94 -2.50 -20.19
C ARG A 71 -26.31 -3.86 -20.77
N TRP A 72 -25.30 -4.59 -21.22
CA TRP A 72 -25.50 -5.95 -21.68
C TRP A 72 -24.47 -6.90 -21.05
N ARG A 73 -24.85 -8.16 -20.91
CA ARG A 73 -23.99 -9.25 -20.44
C ARG A 73 -24.35 -10.54 -21.17
N ALA A 74 -23.36 -11.18 -21.79
CA ALA A 74 -23.48 -12.49 -22.39
C ALA A 74 -22.53 -13.47 -21.67
N VAL A 75 -22.78 -14.76 -21.78
CA VAL A 75 -21.99 -15.78 -21.10
C VAL A 75 -21.71 -16.92 -22.08
N PHE A 76 -20.44 -17.24 -22.29
CA PHE A 76 -20.04 -18.47 -22.99
C PHE A 76 -19.91 -19.63 -21.99
N ALA A 77 -20.03 -20.85 -22.51
CA ALA A 77 -19.74 -22.04 -21.72
C ALA A 77 -18.27 -22.10 -21.29
N ALA A 78 -17.99 -22.88 -20.25
CA ALA A 78 -16.62 -23.09 -19.78
C ALA A 78 -15.76 -23.75 -20.86
N GLU A 79 -14.51 -23.27 -20.99
CA GLU A 79 -13.52 -23.77 -21.96
C GLU A 79 -12.30 -24.37 -21.28
N GLN A 80 -11.56 -25.20 -22.00
CA GLN A 80 -10.23 -25.68 -21.65
C GLN A 80 -9.18 -24.61 -21.93
N ALA A 81 -7.99 -24.76 -21.36
CA ALA A 81 -6.86 -23.88 -21.69
C ALA A 81 -6.50 -23.99 -23.18
N GLY A 82 -6.24 -22.87 -23.82
CA GLY A 82 -5.90 -22.81 -25.24
C GLY A 82 -5.87 -21.38 -25.80
N GLY A 83 -5.80 -21.26 -27.09
CA GLY A 83 -5.73 -20.01 -27.86
C GLY A 83 -4.57 -20.07 -28.84
N SER A 84 -4.35 -19.08 -29.64
CA SER A 84 -4.90 -17.72 -29.68
C SER A 84 -6.28 -17.72 -30.36
N TYR A 85 -7.27 -17.13 -29.73
CA TYR A 85 -8.62 -16.98 -30.28
C TYR A 85 -8.92 -15.52 -30.60
N GLN A 86 -10.04 -15.29 -31.30
CA GLN A 86 -10.62 -13.98 -31.55
C GLN A 86 -11.99 -13.92 -30.86
N LEU A 87 -12.28 -12.83 -30.17
CA LEU A 87 -13.60 -12.49 -29.68
C LEU A 87 -14.20 -11.43 -30.59
N SER A 88 -15.34 -11.74 -31.21
CA SER A 88 -16.14 -10.80 -32.01
C SER A 88 -17.41 -10.42 -31.26
N VAL A 89 -17.71 -9.13 -31.22
CA VAL A 89 -18.92 -8.56 -30.60
C VAL A 89 -19.59 -7.67 -31.63
N VAL A 90 -20.81 -8.02 -32.02
CA VAL A 90 -21.57 -7.40 -33.12
C VAL A 90 -22.88 -6.84 -32.59
N GLY A 91 -23.07 -5.55 -32.74
CA GLY A 91 -24.30 -4.80 -32.54
C GLY A 91 -24.49 -3.84 -33.71
N SER A 92 -24.71 -2.56 -33.47
CA SER A 92 -24.73 -1.49 -34.49
C SER A 92 -23.38 -1.31 -35.17
N ASN A 93 -22.29 -1.60 -34.46
CA ASN A 93 -20.92 -1.71 -34.94
C ASN A 93 -20.36 -3.10 -34.63
N THR A 94 -19.11 -3.35 -35.00
CA THR A 94 -18.39 -4.58 -34.68
C THR A 94 -17.10 -4.25 -33.92
N VAL A 95 -16.92 -4.89 -32.77
CA VAL A 95 -15.67 -4.85 -31.98
C VAL A 95 -15.02 -6.21 -32.06
N VAL A 96 -13.73 -6.23 -32.43
CA VAL A 96 -12.93 -7.45 -32.54
C VAL A 96 -11.75 -7.35 -31.58
N ILE A 97 -11.60 -8.36 -30.73
CA ILE A 97 -10.46 -8.52 -29.83
C ILE A 97 -9.64 -9.71 -30.32
N ASN A 98 -8.35 -9.49 -30.50
CA ASN A 98 -7.43 -10.47 -31.02
C ASN A 98 -6.54 -11.06 -29.92
N ASP A 99 -5.97 -12.24 -30.24
CA ASP A 99 -5.00 -12.93 -29.38
C ASP A 99 -5.53 -13.19 -27.98
N VAL A 100 -6.77 -13.70 -27.89
CA VAL A 100 -7.41 -14.11 -26.64
C VAL A 100 -6.92 -15.49 -26.25
N LEU A 101 -6.42 -15.62 -25.03
CA LEU A 101 -6.04 -16.90 -24.44
C LEU A 101 -7.05 -17.34 -23.39
N ILE A 102 -7.21 -18.63 -23.21
CA ILE A 102 -7.95 -19.24 -22.12
C ILE A 102 -6.95 -19.94 -21.21
N GLY A 103 -6.94 -19.60 -19.92
CA GLY A 103 -5.95 -20.09 -18.98
C GLY A 103 -6.33 -19.82 -17.53
N GLU A 104 -5.37 -19.59 -16.66
CA GLU A 104 -5.61 -19.23 -15.28
C GLU A 104 -5.50 -17.72 -15.09
N VAL A 105 -6.52 -17.09 -14.54
CA VAL A 105 -6.54 -15.66 -14.23
C VAL A 105 -6.44 -15.45 -12.72
N TRP A 106 -5.49 -14.65 -12.30
CA TRP A 106 -5.28 -14.31 -10.89
C TRP A 106 -5.36 -12.81 -10.69
N LEU A 107 -6.06 -12.40 -9.63
CA LEU A 107 -6.14 -11.00 -9.20
C LEU A 107 -4.99 -10.70 -8.24
N ALA A 108 -4.11 -9.78 -8.60
CA ALA A 108 -3.06 -9.26 -7.75
C ALA A 108 -3.54 -7.94 -7.12
N GLY A 109 -3.71 -7.91 -5.80
CA GLY A 109 -4.18 -6.74 -5.07
C GLY A 109 -3.24 -6.32 -3.95
N GLY A 110 -3.36 -5.08 -3.48
CA GLY A 110 -2.59 -4.57 -2.36
C GLY A 110 -1.97 -3.21 -2.61
N GLN A 111 -0.84 -2.95 -1.91
CA GLN A 111 -0.13 -1.67 -1.98
C GLN A 111 1.22 -1.78 -2.71
N SER A 112 2.13 -0.85 -2.43
CA SER A 112 3.41 -0.70 -3.13
C SER A 112 4.21 -1.99 -3.28
N ASN A 113 4.25 -2.88 -2.30
CA ASN A 113 5.00 -4.12 -2.37
C ASN A 113 4.42 -5.14 -3.39
N MET A 114 3.10 -5.10 -3.69
CA MET A 114 2.52 -5.83 -4.82
C MET A 114 2.65 -5.03 -6.12
N GLU A 115 2.59 -3.71 -6.05
CA GLU A 115 2.76 -2.84 -7.22
C GLU A 115 4.19 -2.83 -7.76
N TRP A 116 5.19 -3.08 -6.92
CA TRP A 116 6.63 -3.03 -7.22
C TRP A 116 6.95 -3.77 -8.50
N SER A 117 7.59 -3.07 -9.43
CA SER A 117 7.77 -3.59 -10.78
C SER A 117 9.01 -4.49 -10.91
N VAL A 118 9.06 -5.30 -11.96
CA VAL A 118 10.23 -6.14 -12.29
C VAL A 118 11.46 -5.27 -12.49
N ALA A 119 11.34 -4.11 -13.12
CA ALA A 119 12.45 -3.17 -13.32
C ALA A 119 13.03 -2.62 -12.01
N GLN A 120 12.27 -2.65 -10.93
CA GLN A 120 12.69 -2.17 -9.60
C GLN A 120 13.14 -3.31 -8.66
N SER A 121 13.01 -4.57 -9.07
CA SER A 121 13.36 -5.75 -8.26
C SER A 121 14.81 -6.16 -8.42
N SER A 122 15.27 -7.08 -7.56
CA SER A 122 16.58 -7.70 -7.73
C SER A 122 16.71 -8.37 -9.10
N ASP A 123 17.92 -8.35 -9.66
CA ASP A 123 18.24 -8.99 -10.93
C ASP A 123 17.41 -8.52 -12.13
N ALA A 124 16.87 -7.29 -12.08
CA ALA A 124 15.94 -6.74 -13.06
C ALA A 124 16.40 -6.89 -14.52
N ALA A 125 17.68 -6.64 -14.80
CA ALA A 125 18.24 -6.77 -16.16
C ALA A 125 18.20 -8.22 -16.67
N ILE A 126 18.57 -9.19 -15.82
CA ILE A 126 18.57 -10.62 -16.15
C ILE A 126 17.14 -11.10 -16.35
N GLU A 127 16.24 -10.77 -15.42
CA GLU A 127 14.85 -11.16 -15.48
C GLU A 127 14.13 -10.57 -16.69
N THR A 128 14.44 -9.32 -17.05
CA THR A 128 13.92 -8.67 -18.26
C THR A 128 14.40 -9.39 -19.52
N ALA A 129 15.70 -9.68 -19.63
CA ALA A 129 16.25 -10.37 -20.80
C ALA A 129 15.65 -11.77 -21.02
N GLN A 130 15.26 -12.47 -19.93
CA GLN A 130 14.70 -13.82 -19.95
C GLN A 130 13.16 -13.87 -19.97
N SER A 131 12.49 -12.74 -20.18
CA SER A 131 11.04 -12.61 -20.00
C SER A 131 10.18 -12.94 -21.21
N ASN A 132 10.71 -13.59 -22.23
CA ASN A 132 9.92 -14.00 -23.40
C ASN A 132 8.99 -15.18 -23.07
N TRP A 133 7.88 -14.88 -22.41
CA TRP A 133 6.84 -15.83 -22.02
C TRP A 133 5.49 -15.43 -22.66
N PRO A 134 5.25 -15.74 -23.96
CA PRO A 134 4.09 -15.21 -24.67
C PRO A 134 2.73 -15.68 -24.15
N GLN A 135 2.69 -16.67 -23.27
CA GLN A 135 1.46 -17.12 -22.59
C GLN A 135 1.27 -16.50 -21.20
N ILE A 136 2.18 -15.64 -20.74
CA ILE A 136 2.01 -14.85 -19.53
C ILE A 136 1.56 -13.45 -19.94
N ARG A 137 0.43 -13.00 -19.39
CA ARG A 137 -0.19 -11.71 -19.69
C ARG A 137 -0.46 -10.94 -18.41
N HIS A 138 -0.37 -9.65 -18.51
CA HIS A 138 -0.57 -8.75 -17.37
C HIS A 138 -1.40 -7.54 -17.81
N VAL A 139 -2.40 -7.20 -17.02
CA VAL A 139 -3.15 -5.94 -17.14
C VAL A 139 -3.09 -5.18 -15.82
N LYS A 140 -2.82 -3.88 -15.88
CA LYS A 140 -2.88 -2.99 -14.72
C LYS A 140 -4.16 -2.18 -14.78
N ILE A 141 -4.98 -2.27 -13.73
CA ILE A 141 -6.16 -1.43 -13.56
C ILE A 141 -5.69 -0.02 -13.21
N PRO A 142 -6.12 1.01 -13.93
CA PRO A 142 -5.74 2.40 -13.64
C PRO A 142 -6.14 2.83 -12.25
N LYS A 143 -5.28 3.59 -11.60
CA LYS A 143 -5.52 4.18 -10.28
C LYS A 143 -6.61 5.24 -10.38
N THR A 144 -7.78 4.92 -9.89
CA THR A 144 -8.94 5.81 -9.87
C THR A 144 -9.69 5.68 -8.55
N LEU A 145 -10.37 6.75 -8.14
CA LEU A 145 -11.17 6.81 -6.91
C LEU A 145 -12.60 7.26 -7.26
N ALA A 146 -13.57 6.76 -6.51
CA ALA A 146 -14.97 7.20 -6.67
C ALA A 146 -15.72 7.13 -5.34
N PHE A 147 -16.58 8.11 -5.08
CA PHE A 147 -17.46 8.15 -3.91
C PHE A 147 -18.56 7.07 -3.95
N ALA A 148 -18.99 6.69 -5.15
CA ALA A 148 -19.97 5.65 -5.38
C ALA A 148 -19.42 4.52 -6.26
N PRO A 149 -19.95 3.28 -6.13
CA PRO A 149 -19.56 2.16 -6.98
C PRO A 149 -19.72 2.47 -8.46
N GLN A 150 -18.67 2.21 -9.24
CA GLN A 150 -18.67 2.41 -10.69
C GLN A 150 -18.94 1.09 -11.42
N ASP A 151 -19.57 1.17 -12.58
CA ASP A 151 -19.74 0.02 -13.48
C ASP A 151 -18.57 -0.09 -14.48
N ARG A 152 -17.80 0.97 -14.67
CA ARG A 152 -16.69 1.06 -15.62
C ARG A 152 -15.40 1.45 -14.89
N SER A 153 -14.32 0.70 -15.14
CA SER A 153 -12.97 1.10 -14.73
C SER A 153 -12.38 2.14 -15.70
N GLY A 154 -11.24 2.72 -15.35
CA GLY A 154 -10.41 3.40 -16.36
C GLY A 154 -9.94 2.43 -17.44
N GLU A 155 -9.47 2.98 -18.57
CA GLU A 155 -8.97 2.19 -19.72
C GLU A 155 -7.79 1.32 -19.29
N ALA A 156 -7.84 0.05 -19.61
CA ALA A 156 -6.83 -0.96 -19.27
C ALA A 156 -6.34 -1.66 -20.54
N SER A 157 -5.09 -2.09 -20.55
CA SER A 157 -4.49 -2.78 -21.71
C SER A 157 -3.67 -3.97 -21.25
N TRP A 158 -4.01 -5.15 -21.72
CA TRP A 158 -3.25 -6.36 -21.52
C TRP A 158 -1.91 -6.30 -22.25
N LYS A 159 -0.86 -6.73 -21.58
CA LYS A 159 0.51 -6.77 -22.12
C LYS A 159 1.05 -8.19 -22.09
N VAL A 160 1.70 -8.56 -23.16
CA VAL A 160 2.41 -9.84 -23.30
C VAL A 160 3.74 -9.74 -22.54
N SER A 161 4.13 -10.79 -21.83
CA SER A 161 5.45 -10.87 -21.22
C SER A 161 6.52 -10.98 -22.27
N THR A 162 7.19 -9.87 -22.50
CA THR A 162 8.36 -9.70 -23.39
C THR A 162 9.39 -8.82 -22.70
N PRO A 163 10.65 -8.79 -23.14
CA PRO A 163 11.66 -7.88 -22.62
C PRO A 163 11.27 -6.39 -22.65
N GLN A 164 10.43 -5.99 -23.60
CA GLN A 164 9.96 -4.61 -23.73
C GLN A 164 8.88 -4.24 -22.71
N ASN A 165 8.06 -5.21 -22.27
CA ASN A 165 6.88 -4.95 -21.45
C ASN A 165 7.06 -5.30 -19.97
N VAL A 166 7.81 -6.39 -19.67
CA VAL A 166 7.85 -7.01 -18.34
C VAL A 166 8.35 -6.07 -17.25
N GLY A 167 9.20 -5.12 -17.60
CA GLY A 167 9.74 -4.14 -16.66
C GLY A 167 8.67 -3.41 -15.85
N GLN A 168 7.45 -3.26 -16.40
CA GLN A 168 6.31 -2.60 -15.77
C GLN A 168 5.34 -3.57 -15.05
N PHE A 169 5.56 -4.89 -15.15
CA PHE A 169 4.70 -5.85 -14.47
C PHE A 169 4.96 -5.85 -12.96
N SER A 170 3.93 -6.14 -12.17
CA SER A 170 4.12 -6.50 -10.76
C SER A 170 5.15 -7.62 -10.65
N ALA A 171 6.27 -7.39 -9.97
CA ALA A 171 7.32 -8.40 -9.86
C ALA A 171 6.82 -9.64 -9.10
N ALA A 172 6.14 -9.47 -7.96
CA ALA A 172 5.55 -10.59 -7.24
C ALA A 172 4.53 -11.36 -8.09
N GLY A 173 3.67 -10.62 -8.83
CA GLY A 173 2.71 -11.20 -9.77
C GLY A 173 3.37 -11.92 -10.95
N TYR A 174 4.44 -11.36 -11.51
CA TYR A 174 5.19 -11.96 -12.62
C TYR A 174 5.88 -13.27 -12.21
N PHE A 175 6.62 -13.27 -11.10
CA PHE A 175 7.30 -14.47 -10.63
C PHE A 175 6.31 -15.57 -10.22
N PHE A 176 5.18 -15.20 -9.65
CA PHE A 176 4.06 -16.10 -9.40
C PHE A 176 3.52 -16.71 -10.69
N ALA A 177 3.20 -15.89 -11.69
CA ALA A 177 2.66 -16.34 -12.97
C ALA A 177 3.65 -17.23 -13.73
N ARG A 178 4.94 -16.87 -13.75
CA ARG A 178 5.99 -17.65 -14.39
C ARG A 178 6.11 -19.05 -13.79
N LYS A 179 6.12 -19.15 -12.45
CA LYS A 179 6.17 -20.44 -11.77
C LYS A 179 4.94 -21.28 -12.06
N LEU A 180 3.75 -20.70 -12.04
CA LEU A 180 2.53 -21.42 -12.40
C LEU A 180 2.54 -21.90 -13.84
N HIS A 181 2.95 -21.05 -14.78
CA HIS A 181 3.06 -21.41 -16.20
C HIS A 181 4.02 -22.59 -16.42
N GLN A 182 5.18 -22.55 -15.78
CA GLN A 182 6.18 -23.64 -15.85
C GLN A 182 5.65 -24.97 -15.32
N GLU A 183 4.84 -24.96 -14.27
CA GLU A 183 4.30 -26.17 -13.62
C GLU A 183 3.05 -26.72 -14.28
N LEU A 184 2.25 -25.87 -14.91
CA LEU A 184 0.93 -26.22 -15.42
C LEU A 184 0.89 -26.30 -16.96
N GLY A 185 1.82 -25.64 -17.65
CA GLY A 185 1.86 -25.58 -19.10
C GLY A 185 0.67 -24.84 -19.74
N VAL A 186 0.00 -23.94 -19.00
CA VAL A 186 -1.18 -23.20 -19.49
C VAL A 186 -0.95 -21.69 -19.45
N PRO A 187 -1.72 -20.91 -20.24
CA PRO A 187 -1.68 -19.46 -20.16
C PRO A 187 -2.01 -18.93 -18.76
N ILE A 188 -1.33 -17.85 -18.34
CA ILE A 188 -1.54 -17.20 -17.06
C ILE A 188 -1.79 -15.70 -17.28
N GLY A 189 -2.92 -15.20 -16.78
CA GLY A 189 -3.26 -13.78 -16.75
C GLY A 189 -3.18 -13.21 -15.34
N ILE A 190 -2.51 -12.07 -15.18
CA ILE A 190 -2.49 -11.30 -13.94
C ILE A 190 -3.28 -10.02 -14.14
N VAL A 191 -4.35 -9.86 -13.37
CA VAL A 191 -5.10 -8.62 -13.23
C VAL A 191 -4.54 -7.88 -12.02
N ASN A 192 -3.82 -6.78 -12.26
CA ASN A 192 -3.13 -6.03 -11.21
C ASN A 192 -3.96 -4.81 -10.80
N ALA A 193 -4.59 -4.89 -9.61
CA ALA A 193 -5.33 -3.80 -8.98
C ALA A 193 -4.59 -3.38 -7.69
N THR A 194 -3.55 -2.56 -7.84
CA THR A 194 -2.68 -2.14 -6.75
C THR A 194 -2.49 -0.63 -6.70
N TRP A 195 -2.27 -0.11 -5.49
CA TRP A 195 -1.93 1.29 -5.28
C TRP A 195 -1.02 1.45 -4.06
N GLY A 196 0.21 1.94 -4.27
CA GLY A 196 1.19 2.16 -3.21
C GLY A 196 0.68 3.06 -2.09
N GLY A 197 1.07 2.76 -0.84
CA GLY A 197 0.71 3.56 0.33
C GLY A 197 -0.73 3.38 0.84
N THR A 198 -1.57 2.54 0.22
CA THR A 198 -2.98 2.44 0.57
C THR A 198 -3.26 1.63 1.82
N ASN A 199 -4.20 2.12 2.63
CA ASN A 199 -4.84 1.40 3.72
C ASN A 199 -5.81 0.34 3.18
N ILE A 200 -6.05 -0.73 3.96
CA ILE A 200 -6.98 -1.80 3.56
C ILE A 200 -8.43 -1.29 3.39
N GLU A 201 -8.81 -0.27 4.15
CA GLU A 201 -10.17 0.27 4.21
C GLU A 201 -10.66 0.80 2.86
N THR A 202 -9.77 1.34 2.03
CA THR A 202 -10.13 1.83 0.69
C THR A 202 -10.53 0.73 -0.29
N TRP A 203 -10.13 -0.54 -0.01
CA TRP A 203 -10.38 -1.71 -0.84
C TRP A 203 -11.62 -2.54 -0.45
N ILE A 204 -12.39 -2.08 0.54
CA ILE A 204 -13.57 -2.79 1.07
C ILE A 204 -14.83 -2.01 0.69
N SER A 205 -15.91 -2.71 0.32
CA SER A 205 -17.18 -2.07 -0.02
C SER A 205 -17.82 -1.37 1.18
N ALA A 206 -18.57 -0.31 0.93
CA ALA A 206 -19.35 0.38 1.96
C ALA A 206 -20.35 -0.56 2.65
N GLN A 207 -20.90 -1.53 1.91
CA GLN A 207 -21.82 -2.53 2.47
C GLN A 207 -21.13 -3.42 3.52
N ALA A 208 -19.91 -3.86 3.25
CA ALA A 208 -19.16 -4.66 4.20
C ALA A 208 -18.73 -3.83 5.42
N LEU A 209 -18.19 -2.63 5.22
CA LEU A 209 -17.76 -1.76 6.33
C LEU A 209 -18.90 -1.37 7.26
N LYS A 210 -20.13 -1.18 6.78
CA LYS A 210 -21.32 -0.94 7.60
C LYS A 210 -21.60 -2.03 8.64
N THR A 211 -21.09 -3.24 8.43
CA THR A 211 -21.24 -4.33 9.42
C THR A 211 -20.34 -4.16 10.64
N GLN A 212 -19.37 -3.24 10.60
CA GLN A 212 -18.43 -2.99 11.67
C GLN A 212 -18.84 -1.73 12.45
N PRO A 213 -19.01 -1.81 13.77
CA PRO A 213 -19.61 -0.72 14.56
C PRO A 213 -18.74 0.55 14.62
N TYR A 214 -17.47 0.46 14.28
CA TYR A 214 -16.53 1.59 14.31
C TYR A 214 -16.39 2.31 12.96
N PHE A 215 -17.08 1.87 11.88
CA PHE A 215 -17.16 2.61 10.62
C PHE A 215 -18.52 3.30 10.48
N ASN A 216 -18.54 4.61 10.70
CA ASN A 216 -19.76 5.39 10.50
C ASN A 216 -19.92 5.79 9.03
N MET A 217 -20.32 4.83 8.19
CA MET A 217 -20.49 5.07 6.75
C MET A 217 -21.54 6.12 6.38
N HIS A 218 -22.44 6.49 7.32
CA HIS A 218 -23.37 7.60 7.12
C HIS A 218 -22.70 8.98 7.23
N ALA A 219 -21.56 9.05 7.88
CA ALA A 219 -20.79 10.27 7.99
C ALA A 219 -19.87 10.51 6.79
N MET A 220 -19.83 9.62 5.78
CA MET A 220 -19.03 9.86 4.59
C MET A 220 -19.58 11.03 3.76
N PRO A 221 -18.72 11.92 3.25
CA PRO A 221 -19.13 12.92 2.27
C PRO A 221 -19.61 12.21 0.99
N PRO A 222 -20.72 12.66 0.39
CA PRO A 222 -21.26 12.01 -0.81
C PRO A 222 -20.49 12.37 -2.10
N ASP A 223 -19.74 13.45 -2.11
CA ASP A 223 -19.04 14.02 -3.26
C ASP A 223 -17.80 14.83 -2.87
N ALA A 224 -17.06 15.30 -3.88
CA ALA A 224 -15.84 16.06 -3.71
C ALA A 224 -16.06 17.40 -3.00
N ALA A 225 -17.13 18.13 -3.32
CA ALA A 225 -17.41 19.43 -2.70
C ALA A 225 -17.68 19.28 -1.19
N SER A 226 -18.48 18.29 -0.80
CA SER A 226 -18.73 17.97 0.61
C SER A 226 -17.47 17.48 1.33
N PHE A 227 -16.59 16.78 0.63
CA PHE A 227 -15.29 16.37 1.17
C PHE A 227 -14.40 17.57 1.43
N GLU A 228 -14.23 18.45 0.45
CA GLU A 228 -13.42 19.66 0.53
C GLU A 228 -13.86 20.54 1.71
N GLU A 229 -15.17 20.82 1.83
CA GLU A 229 -15.72 21.61 2.94
C GLU A 229 -15.35 20.99 4.30
N ARG A 230 -15.57 19.68 4.46
CA ARG A 230 -15.26 18.98 5.72
C ARG A 230 -13.77 18.91 6.00
N TYR A 231 -12.95 18.67 4.97
CA TYR A 231 -11.50 18.65 5.10
C TYR A 231 -10.99 20.01 5.58
N ASN A 232 -11.40 21.10 4.93
CA ASN A 232 -11.01 22.45 5.30
C ASN A 232 -11.46 22.79 6.72
N ALA A 233 -12.71 22.49 7.09
CA ALA A 233 -13.21 22.71 8.44
C ALA A 233 -12.46 21.89 9.49
N ARG A 234 -12.03 20.66 9.16
CA ARG A 234 -11.21 19.82 10.04
C ARG A 234 -9.81 20.40 10.21
N MET A 235 -9.15 20.78 9.12
CA MET A 235 -7.81 21.35 9.15
C MET A 235 -7.76 22.63 9.94
N TRP A 236 -8.74 23.51 9.77
CA TRP A 236 -8.86 24.74 10.58
C TRP A 236 -8.99 24.44 12.07
N ARG A 237 -9.72 23.39 12.46
CA ARG A 237 -9.79 22.97 13.87
C ARG A 237 -8.46 22.45 14.38
N VAL A 238 -7.73 21.64 13.57
CA VAL A 238 -6.40 21.13 13.92
C VAL A 238 -5.43 22.30 14.14
N VAL A 239 -5.33 23.22 13.18
CA VAL A 239 -4.45 24.39 13.27
C VAL A 239 -4.82 25.28 14.45
N SER A 240 -6.11 25.62 14.62
CA SER A 240 -6.57 26.45 15.73
C SER A 240 -6.29 25.83 17.10
N HIS A 241 -6.47 24.52 17.23
CA HIS A 241 -6.15 23.80 18.46
C HIS A 241 -4.64 23.79 18.75
N TRP A 242 -3.82 23.56 17.71
CA TRP A 242 -2.38 23.54 17.84
C TRP A 242 -1.82 24.92 18.20
N MET A 243 -2.38 25.99 17.64
CA MET A 243 -2.01 27.37 17.92
C MET A 243 -2.46 27.87 19.32
N ARG A 244 -3.24 27.09 20.07
CA ARG A 244 -3.69 27.39 21.46
C ARG A 244 -4.24 28.79 21.67
N GLY A 245 -5.11 29.28 20.77
CA GLY A 245 -5.80 30.54 20.93
C GLY A 245 -4.92 31.78 20.69
N ILE A 246 -3.69 31.63 20.18
CA ILE A 246 -3.04 32.71 19.43
C ILE A 246 -4.00 32.98 18.30
N ALA A 247 -4.58 34.20 18.25
CA ALA A 247 -5.68 34.56 17.38
C ALA A 247 -5.54 33.87 16.02
N ALA A 248 -6.54 33.01 15.69
CA ALA A 248 -6.60 32.28 14.44
C ALA A 248 -6.89 33.19 13.22
N GLU A 249 -6.48 34.43 13.30
CA GLU A 249 -6.29 35.28 12.15
C GLU A 249 -4.95 34.83 11.55
N ILE A 250 -5.01 34.20 10.38
CA ILE A 250 -3.84 34.14 9.50
C ILE A 250 -3.44 35.59 9.29
N ARG A 251 -2.50 36.05 10.11
CA ARG A 251 -1.90 37.35 9.88
C ARG A 251 -1.22 37.28 8.53
N PRO A 252 -1.36 38.30 7.67
CA PRO A 252 -0.62 38.31 6.42
C PRO A 252 0.85 37.99 6.73
N VAL A 253 1.44 37.07 5.95
CA VAL A 253 2.85 36.68 6.07
C VAL A 253 3.71 37.89 5.73
N ILE A 254 3.99 38.74 6.71
CA ILE A 254 4.80 39.90 6.54
C ILE A 254 6.07 39.67 7.37
N ASN A 255 7.17 39.49 6.65
CA ASN A 255 8.52 39.48 7.21
C ASN A 255 8.79 38.39 8.28
N TRP A 256 8.20 37.18 8.11
CA TRP A 256 8.44 36.07 9.07
C TRP A 256 9.89 35.57 9.02
N GLN A 257 10.66 35.93 8.00
CA GLN A 257 12.09 35.64 7.89
C GLN A 257 12.98 36.61 8.68
N THR A 258 12.46 37.77 9.13
CA THR A 258 13.31 38.82 9.69
C THR A 258 13.75 38.57 11.14
N PRO A 259 14.96 38.96 11.53
CA PRO A 259 15.46 38.77 12.90
C PRO A 259 14.66 39.49 13.97
N GLU A 260 13.99 40.61 13.61
CA GLU A 260 13.27 41.52 14.50
C GLU A 260 11.91 40.94 14.94
N LEU A 261 11.40 39.94 14.23
CA LEU A 261 10.11 39.33 14.57
C LEU A 261 10.18 38.71 15.95
N ASP A 262 9.21 39.08 16.82
CA ASP A 262 8.98 38.39 18.07
C ASP A 262 8.19 37.09 17.83
N ASP A 263 8.91 35.99 17.90
CA ASP A 263 8.35 34.63 17.78
C ASP A 263 8.14 33.94 19.14
N GLY A 264 8.24 34.69 20.23
CA GLY A 264 8.14 34.16 21.60
C GLY A 264 6.82 33.42 21.90
N ALA A 265 5.74 33.87 21.26
CA ALA A 265 4.42 33.25 21.38
C ALA A 265 4.19 32.07 20.41
N TRP A 266 5.04 31.86 19.42
CA TRP A 266 4.86 30.78 18.46
C TRP A 266 4.93 29.40 19.12
N PRO A 267 4.10 28.44 18.72
CA PRO A 267 4.23 27.05 19.13
C PRO A 267 5.62 26.49 18.82
N LYS A 268 5.85 25.27 19.31
CA LYS A 268 7.16 24.61 19.17
C LYS A 268 6.99 23.29 18.46
N LEU A 269 7.88 23.03 17.50
CA LEU A 269 8.08 21.74 16.86
C LEU A 269 9.51 21.25 17.12
N HIS A 270 9.69 19.94 17.18
CA HIS A 270 10.98 19.32 17.24
C HIS A 270 11.47 18.99 15.81
N ALA A 271 12.66 19.39 15.44
CA ALA A 271 13.30 19.07 14.18
C ALA A 271 14.63 18.32 14.42
N PRO A 272 14.94 17.21 13.70
CA PRO A 272 14.05 16.59 12.71
C PRO A 272 12.84 15.93 13.34
N GLY A 273 11.74 15.85 12.60
CA GLY A 273 10.47 15.23 12.99
C GLY A 273 9.31 15.74 12.15
N ASN A 274 8.36 14.85 11.87
CA ASN A 274 7.13 15.20 11.15
C ASN A 274 6.21 16.03 12.04
N TRP A 275 5.62 17.06 11.50
CA TRP A 275 4.66 17.89 12.24
C TRP A 275 3.32 17.22 12.50
N GLU A 276 2.94 16.21 11.72
CA GLU A 276 1.72 15.39 11.96
C GLU A 276 1.77 14.67 13.30
N GLU A 277 2.95 14.18 13.68
CA GLU A 277 3.17 13.50 14.96
C GLU A 277 3.22 14.48 16.14
N GLN A 278 3.31 15.77 15.85
CA GLN A 278 3.46 16.85 16.83
C GLN A 278 2.22 17.75 16.93
N GLY A 279 1.08 17.27 16.40
CA GLY A 279 -0.24 17.89 16.60
C GLY A 279 -0.84 18.56 15.38
N LEU A 280 -0.13 18.65 14.25
CA LEU A 280 -0.64 19.13 12.96
C LEU A 280 -1.06 17.95 12.08
N LYS A 281 -1.86 17.07 12.62
CA LYS A 281 -2.26 15.80 11.99
C LYS A 281 -2.89 16.02 10.61
N ASP A 282 -2.37 15.31 9.61
CA ASP A 282 -2.82 15.32 8.20
C ASP A 282 -2.77 16.71 7.55
N LEU A 283 -1.87 17.60 8.00
CA LEU A 283 -1.71 18.94 7.44
C LEU A 283 -0.80 18.91 6.21
N ASP A 284 -1.39 19.11 5.04
CA ASP A 284 -0.66 19.52 3.84
C ASP A 284 -0.72 21.07 3.77
N GLY A 285 0.41 21.74 3.52
CA GLY A 285 0.44 23.19 3.53
C GLY A 285 1.81 23.81 3.74
N VAL A 286 1.83 25.00 4.31
CA VAL A 286 3.06 25.76 4.55
C VAL A 286 3.24 26.06 6.01
N VAL A 287 4.40 25.63 6.55
CA VAL A 287 4.79 25.86 7.94
C VAL A 287 6.16 26.55 7.98
N TRP A 288 6.22 27.63 8.73
CA TRP A 288 7.48 28.31 9.04
C TRP A 288 8.11 27.74 10.29
N TYR A 289 9.40 27.52 10.23
CA TYR A 289 10.26 27.16 11.36
C TYR A 289 11.24 28.30 11.61
N ARG A 290 11.48 28.64 12.90
CA ARG A 290 12.44 29.66 13.28
C ARG A 290 13.30 29.18 14.45
N ARG A 291 14.61 29.46 14.36
CA ARG A 291 15.57 29.16 15.41
C ARG A 291 16.56 30.30 15.58
N THR A 292 16.73 30.73 16.82
CA THR A 292 17.79 31.66 17.20
C THR A 292 19.01 30.88 17.67
N ILE A 293 20.18 31.27 17.21
CA ILE A 293 21.49 30.77 17.63
C ILE A 293 22.41 31.92 18.01
N GLU A 294 23.35 31.67 18.90
CA GLU A 294 24.38 32.62 19.31
C GLU A 294 25.73 32.20 18.73
N LEU A 295 26.43 33.11 18.08
CA LEU A 295 27.73 32.85 17.46
C LEU A 295 28.82 33.71 18.10
N THR A 296 30.03 33.14 18.26
CA THR A 296 31.22 33.91 18.58
C THR A 296 31.64 34.76 17.40
N THR A 297 32.52 35.73 17.65
CA THR A 297 33.11 36.55 16.59
C THR A 297 33.87 35.71 15.58
N ALA A 298 34.58 34.67 16.02
CA ALA A 298 35.31 33.75 15.16
C ALA A 298 34.40 32.93 14.25
N GLN A 299 33.31 32.36 14.82
CA GLN A 299 32.31 31.62 14.04
C GLN A 299 31.59 32.51 13.00
N ALA A 300 31.28 33.74 13.34
CA ALA A 300 30.59 34.66 12.44
C ALA A 300 31.50 35.20 11.30
N ALA A 301 32.80 35.23 11.52
CA ALA A 301 33.77 35.67 10.53
C ALA A 301 34.26 34.58 9.57
N SER A 302 33.79 33.33 9.78
CA SER A 302 34.23 32.20 8.99
C SER A 302 33.25 31.83 7.89
N ALA A 303 33.79 31.20 6.82
CA ALA A 303 32.94 30.57 5.81
C ALA A 303 32.03 29.50 6.47
N ALA A 304 30.77 29.49 6.12
CA ALA A 304 29.78 28.63 6.75
C ALA A 304 28.92 27.88 5.76
N ASN A 305 28.58 26.64 6.08
CA ASN A 305 27.63 25.81 5.37
C ASN A 305 26.48 25.43 6.30
N LEU A 306 25.27 25.80 5.93
CA LEU A 306 24.05 25.44 6.66
C LEU A 306 23.51 24.12 6.13
N GLN A 307 23.41 23.12 7.00
CA GLN A 307 22.89 21.80 6.73
C GLN A 307 21.61 21.58 7.52
N LEU A 308 20.51 21.22 6.83
CA LEU A 308 19.20 21.06 7.43
C LEU A 308 18.65 19.62 7.33
N GLY A 309 19.47 18.67 6.83
CA GLY A 309 18.98 17.32 6.52
C GLY A 309 18.09 17.31 5.29
N MET A 310 17.06 16.50 5.30
CA MET A 310 16.01 16.44 4.26
C MET A 310 14.78 17.20 4.74
N VAL A 311 14.04 17.81 3.83
CA VAL A 311 12.78 18.53 4.10
C VAL A 311 11.72 18.05 3.12
N ASP A 312 10.55 17.76 3.61
CA ASP A 312 9.41 17.31 2.80
C ASP A 312 8.44 18.48 2.52
N ASP A 313 8.12 18.85 1.29
CA ASP A 313 8.70 18.55 -0.04
C ASP A 313 9.77 19.57 -0.43
N CYS A 314 9.48 20.86 -0.16
CA CYS A 314 10.31 22.02 -0.53
C CYS A 314 10.61 22.89 0.69
N ASP A 315 11.76 23.55 0.66
CA ASP A 315 12.05 24.63 1.61
C ASP A 315 12.50 25.91 0.91
N GLU A 316 12.33 27.01 1.60
CA GLU A 316 12.97 28.28 1.33
C GLU A 316 13.60 28.77 2.65
N THR A 317 14.93 28.80 2.67
CA THR A 317 15.72 29.03 3.88
C THR A 317 16.31 30.43 3.91
N PHE A 318 16.21 31.07 5.07
CA PHE A 318 16.68 32.41 5.32
C PHE A 318 17.62 32.44 6.54
N VAL A 319 18.65 33.27 6.48
CA VAL A 319 19.53 33.57 7.62
C VAL A 319 19.53 35.10 7.79
N ASN A 320 19.20 35.55 8.98
CA ASN A 320 19.11 36.98 9.31
C ASN A 320 18.25 37.80 8.31
N GLY A 321 17.18 37.17 7.81
CA GLY A 321 16.23 37.78 6.87
C GLY A 321 16.62 37.71 5.39
N LEU A 322 17.84 37.29 5.08
CA LEU A 322 18.32 37.14 3.70
C LEU A 322 18.24 35.67 3.26
N SER A 323 17.87 35.44 1.99
CA SER A 323 17.75 34.08 1.46
C SER A 323 19.12 33.39 1.42
N ALA A 324 19.17 32.20 2.00
CA ALA A 324 20.31 31.28 1.95
C ALA A 324 20.18 30.25 0.82
N GLY A 325 18.94 29.92 0.43
CA GLY A 325 18.67 28.95 -0.64
C GLY A 325 17.24 28.44 -0.65
N LYS A 326 16.94 27.66 -1.69
CA LYS A 326 15.66 26.98 -1.90
C LYS A 326 15.92 25.64 -2.55
N THR A 327 15.29 24.58 -2.05
CA THR A 327 15.46 23.21 -2.57
C THR A 327 14.13 22.46 -2.49
N CYS A 328 13.86 21.60 -3.48
CA CYS A 328 12.72 20.69 -3.50
C CYS A 328 13.17 19.24 -3.62
N GLY A 329 12.31 18.32 -3.19
CA GLY A 329 12.52 16.86 -3.18
C GLY A 329 12.63 16.35 -1.75
N TRP A 330 11.71 15.48 -1.38
CA TRP A 330 11.57 14.93 -0.02
C TRP A 330 12.81 14.16 0.47
N ASP A 331 13.61 13.60 -0.45
CA ASP A 331 14.83 12.83 -0.18
C ASP A 331 16.13 13.60 -0.47
N THR A 332 16.02 14.88 -0.79
CA THR A 332 17.19 15.73 -1.13
C THR A 332 17.78 16.37 0.12
N GLN A 333 19.09 16.24 0.31
CA GLN A 333 19.80 16.90 1.40
C GLN A 333 19.89 18.42 1.18
N ARG A 334 19.64 19.19 2.23
CA ARG A 334 19.71 20.67 2.23
C ARG A 334 21.08 21.11 2.68
N HIS A 335 21.87 21.66 1.76
CA HIS A 335 23.20 22.21 1.99
C HIS A 335 23.29 23.60 1.37
N TYR A 336 23.41 24.63 2.20
CA TYR A 336 23.47 26.04 1.76
C TYR A 336 24.79 26.68 2.17
N ASN A 337 25.62 27.04 1.20
CA ASN A 337 26.81 27.83 1.45
C ASN A 337 26.40 29.27 1.73
N LEU A 338 26.71 29.76 2.92
CA LEU A 338 26.35 31.07 3.35
C LEU A 338 27.39 32.10 2.87
N PRO A 339 26.95 33.22 2.24
CA PRO A 339 27.87 34.28 1.82
C PRO A 339 28.54 34.97 3.02
N ASP A 340 29.74 35.45 2.81
CA ASP A 340 30.47 36.22 3.81
C ASP A 340 29.67 37.41 4.31
N GLY A 341 29.73 37.68 5.62
CA GLY A 341 29.03 38.78 6.27
C GLY A 341 27.52 38.57 6.53
N LEU A 342 26.97 37.39 6.16
CA LEU A 342 25.59 37.05 6.47
C LEU A 342 25.40 36.71 7.95
N LEU A 343 26.39 36.04 8.54
CA LEU A 343 26.42 35.73 9.97
C LEU A 343 26.98 36.91 10.77
N ARG A 344 26.53 37.06 12.02
CA ARG A 344 26.91 38.14 12.95
C ARG A 344 27.40 37.55 14.27
N ALA A 345 28.33 38.17 14.93
CA ALA A 345 28.65 37.88 16.31
C ALA A 345 27.42 38.11 17.18
N GLY A 346 27.12 37.23 18.12
CA GLY A 346 25.90 37.24 18.91
C GLY A 346 24.71 36.58 18.20
N ARG A 347 23.55 37.21 18.33
CA ARG A 347 22.25 36.62 17.90
C ARG A 347 22.12 36.53 16.39
N ASN A 348 21.82 35.33 15.89
CA ASN A 348 21.46 35.04 14.50
C ASN A 348 20.12 34.31 14.47
N VAL A 349 19.33 34.49 13.42
CA VAL A 349 18.04 33.84 13.21
C VAL A 349 18.07 33.05 11.91
N ILE A 350 17.78 31.78 12.00
CA ILE A 350 17.51 30.90 10.86
C ILE A 350 16.01 30.75 10.76
N ALA A 351 15.44 31.07 9.60
CA ALA A 351 14.03 30.87 9.31
C ALA A 351 13.89 29.98 8.06
N VAL A 352 13.02 28.98 8.15
CA VAL A 352 12.78 28.01 7.08
C VAL A 352 11.28 27.95 6.79
N ARG A 353 10.91 28.26 5.57
CA ARG A 353 9.56 28.13 5.04
C ARG A 353 9.45 26.77 4.39
N VAL A 354 8.77 25.82 5.01
CA VAL A 354 8.58 24.47 4.51
C VAL A 354 7.22 24.39 3.81
N THR A 355 7.21 23.86 2.59
CA THR A 355 5.99 23.56 1.82
C THR A 355 5.90 22.06 1.64
N ASP A 356 4.82 21.47 2.14
CA ASP A 356 4.46 20.07 2.00
C ASP A 356 3.17 19.97 1.19
N THR A 357 3.15 19.09 0.20
CA THR A 357 2.03 18.86 -0.72
C THR A 357 1.34 17.51 -0.53
N GLY A 358 1.81 16.74 0.43
CA GLY A 358 1.23 15.46 0.81
C GLY A 358 2.23 14.50 1.44
N GLY A 359 1.76 13.68 2.34
CA GLY A 359 2.59 12.71 3.04
C GLY A 359 2.86 13.11 4.48
N GLY A 360 4.10 13.40 4.83
CA GLY A 360 4.49 13.82 6.17
C GLY A 360 5.43 15.01 6.13
N GLY A 361 4.96 16.17 6.54
CA GLY A 361 5.69 17.42 6.43
C GLY A 361 6.70 17.67 7.54
N GLY A 362 7.74 18.43 7.23
CA GLY A 362 8.77 18.84 8.17
C GLY A 362 10.19 18.41 7.80
N PHE A 363 11.03 18.25 8.81
CA PHE A 363 12.43 17.90 8.64
C PHE A 363 12.65 16.39 8.89
N HIS A 364 13.44 15.77 8.02
CA HIS A 364 13.74 14.34 8.08
C HIS A 364 15.23 14.06 8.21
N GLY A 365 15.54 12.82 8.61
CA GLY A 365 16.90 12.32 8.72
C GLY A 365 17.48 12.37 10.13
N PRO A 366 18.75 12.02 10.28
CA PRO A 366 19.39 11.94 11.58
C PRO A 366 19.68 13.34 12.14
N ALA A 367 19.60 13.49 13.47
CA ALA A 367 19.83 14.77 14.15
C ALA A 367 21.17 15.43 13.81
N PHE A 368 22.23 14.65 13.58
CA PHE A 368 23.55 15.17 13.21
C PHE A 368 23.60 15.82 11.80
N ALA A 369 22.63 15.55 10.94
CA ALA A 369 22.52 16.18 9.61
C ALA A 369 21.97 17.62 9.68
N MET A 370 21.52 18.08 10.86
CA MET A 370 21.04 19.45 11.08
C MET A 370 22.09 20.23 11.87
N GLN A 371 22.91 21.03 11.19
CA GLN A 371 23.97 21.82 11.80
C GLN A 371 24.37 23.03 10.96
N LEU A 372 24.91 24.03 11.61
CA LEU A 372 25.68 25.09 10.95
C LEU A 372 27.16 24.74 11.10
N GLN A 373 27.81 24.43 9.99
CA GLN A 373 29.24 24.11 9.95
C GLN A 373 30.04 25.38 9.62
N THR A 374 30.97 25.76 10.48
CA THR A 374 31.91 26.86 10.28
C THR A 374 33.34 26.33 10.34
N THR A 375 34.33 27.12 9.94
CA THR A 375 35.74 26.75 10.13
C THR A 375 36.14 26.68 11.59
N ASP A 376 35.37 27.32 12.48
CA ASP A 376 35.62 27.37 13.96
C ASP A 376 34.70 26.43 14.73
N GLY A 377 34.13 25.41 14.07
CA GLY A 377 33.33 24.35 14.71
C GLY A 377 31.93 24.16 14.13
N GLN A 378 31.21 23.22 14.74
CA GLN A 378 29.82 22.84 14.34
C GLN A 378 28.83 23.29 15.41
N ILE A 379 27.75 23.89 14.98
CA ILE A 379 26.64 24.33 15.84
C ILE A 379 25.43 23.43 15.52
N PRO A 380 24.99 22.55 16.45
CA PRO A 380 23.83 21.69 16.24
C PRO A 380 22.53 22.48 16.10
N LEU A 381 21.72 22.14 15.11
CA LEU A 381 20.43 22.74 14.84
C LEU A 381 19.26 21.81 15.10
N ALA A 382 19.52 20.52 15.40
CA ALA A 382 18.48 19.61 15.84
C ALA A 382 17.90 20.03 17.20
N GLY A 383 16.61 19.80 17.42
CA GLY A 383 15.91 20.09 18.65
C GLY A 383 14.70 20.99 18.43
N ILE A 384 14.39 21.87 19.40
CA ILE A 384 13.18 22.68 19.38
C ILE A 384 13.33 23.89 18.47
N TRP A 385 12.37 24.09 17.57
CA TRP A 385 12.17 25.26 16.73
C TRP A 385 10.84 25.95 17.07
N ARG A 386 10.74 27.23 16.93
CA ARG A 386 9.47 27.95 16.89
C ARG A 386 8.82 27.71 15.54
N ALA A 387 7.51 27.48 15.50
CA ALA A 387 6.83 27.18 14.25
C ALA A 387 5.47 27.89 14.15
N GLN A 388 5.08 28.20 12.92
CA GLN A 388 3.80 28.86 12.62
C GLN A 388 3.26 28.36 11.29
N VAL A 389 1.97 28.03 11.24
CA VAL A 389 1.28 27.66 10.00
C VAL A 389 1.00 28.92 9.19
N GLU A 390 1.49 28.96 7.95
CA GLU A 390 1.21 30.03 6.99
C GLU A 390 -0.11 29.77 6.27
N SER A 391 -0.26 28.56 5.76
CA SER A 391 -1.46 28.16 5.01
C SER A 391 -1.71 26.65 5.10
N VAL A 392 -2.97 26.30 4.98
CA VAL A 392 -3.43 24.93 4.72
C VAL A 392 -3.64 24.79 3.22
N MET A 393 -3.14 23.71 2.63
CA MET A 393 -3.40 23.43 1.22
C MET A 393 -4.83 22.94 1.06
N PRO A 394 -5.64 23.55 0.20
CA PRO A 394 -6.97 23.04 -0.11
C PRO A 394 -6.87 21.66 -0.75
N LYS A 395 -7.74 20.75 -0.34
CA LYS A 395 -7.81 19.40 -0.89
C LYS A 395 -9.15 19.22 -1.59
N GLU A 396 -9.17 19.44 -2.89
CA GLU A 396 -10.37 19.40 -3.72
C GLU A 396 -10.93 17.97 -3.91
N SER A 397 -10.07 16.96 -3.80
CA SER A 397 -10.41 15.55 -3.96
C SER A 397 -9.70 14.68 -2.94
N PRO A 398 -10.36 13.63 -2.43
CA PRO A 398 -9.71 12.73 -1.48
C PRO A 398 -8.62 11.92 -2.15
N GLY A 399 -7.53 11.68 -1.42
CA GLY A 399 -6.58 10.62 -1.71
C GLY A 399 -7.13 9.26 -1.29
N PRO A 400 -6.42 8.16 -1.63
CA PRO A 400 -6.92 6.81 -1.40
C PRO A 400 -7.10 6.45 0.09
N ASN A 401 -6.49 7.21 1.00
CA ASN A 401 -6.51 6.96 2.44
C ASN A 401 -7.41 7.91 3.23
N ASP A 402 -7.93 8.96 2.62
CA ASP A 402 -8.74 9.95 3.33
C ASP A 402 -10.12 9.40 3.71
N LEU A 403 -10.66 8.56 2.83
CA LEU A 403 -11.96 7.92 3.01
C LEU A 403 -11.87 6.42 2.71
N PRO A 404 -12.67 5.59 3.36
CA PRO A 404 -12.76 4.19 3.00
C PRO A 404 -13.50 4.01 1.66
N THR A 405 -13.41 2.84 1.04
CA THR A 405 -14.16 2.38 -0.14
C THR A 405 -13.77 2.96 -1.49
N LEU A 406 -13.03 4.04 -1.56
CA LEU A 406 -12.84 4.80 -2.81
C LEU A 406 -12.18 3.97 -3.93
N ALA A 407 -11.13 3.21 -3.60
CA ALA A 407 -10.47 2.33 -4.57
C ALA A 407 -11.36 1.10 -4.91
N PHE A 408 -12.08 0.56 -3.93
CA PHE A 408 -13.05 -0.50 -4.20
C PHE A 408 -14.08 -0.05 -5.25
N ASN A 409 -14.67 1.12 -5.06
CA ASN A 409 -15.71 1.65 -5.94
C ASN A 409 -15.26 1.81 -7.40
N ALA A 410 -14.02 2.25 -7.64
CA ALA A 410 -13.53 2.59 -8.97
C ALA A 410 -12.63 1.53 -9.62
N MET A 411 -11.93 0.71 -8.82
CA MET A 411 -10.95 -0.25 -9.34
C MET A 411 -11.40 -1.71 -9.21
N ILE A 412 -12.11 -2.05 -8.12
CA ILE A 412 -12.51 -3.44 -7.84
C ILE A 412 -13.91 -3.72 -8.33
N LYS A 413 -14.89 -2.87 -7.99
CA LYS A 413 -16.29 -3.08 -8.37
C LYS A 413 -16.50 -3.25 -9.88
N PRO A 414 -15.86 -2.46 -10.77
CA PRO A 414 -16.03 -2.60 -12.23
C PRO A 414 -15.56 -3.93 -12.80
N ILE A 415 -14.60 -4.58 -12.15
CA ILE A 415 -14.02 -5.86 -12.61
C ILE A 415 -14.55 -7.07 -11.83
N ALA A 416 -15.36 -6.84 -10.80
CA ALA A 416 -15.93 -7.87 -9.93
C ALA A 416 -17.00 -8.74 -10.64
N GLY A 417 -16.74 -9.26 -11.74
CA GLY A 417 -17.60 -10.13 -12.54
C GLY A 417 -16.76 -10.96 -13.50
N LEU A 418 -15.46 -10.60 -13.60
CA LEU A 418 -14.47 -11.38 -14.34
C LEU A 418 -14.13 -12.63 -13.52
N PRO A 419 -14.36 -13.85 -14.02
CA PRO A 419 -13.96 -15.05 -13.32
C PRO A 419 -12.45 -15.07 -13.11
N VAL A 420 -12.04 -15.38 -11.89
CA VAL A 420 -10.63 -15.54 -11.53
C VAL A 420 -10.44 -16.84 -10.75
N LYS A 421 -9.25 -17.41 -10.81
CA LYS A 421 -8.89 -18.61 -10.05
C LYS A 421 -8.71 -18.30 -8.58
N GLY A 422 -8.16 -17.13 -8.27
CA GLY A 422 -7.89 -16.69 -6.90
C GLY A 422 -7.29 -15.29 -6.83
N VAL A 423 -6.96 -14.87 -5.62
CA VAL A 423 -6.36 -13.57 -5.30
C VAL A 423 -4.99 -13.79 -4.69
N ILE A 424 -4.00 -13.01 -5.10
CA ILE A 424 -2.74 -12.81 -4.39
C ILE A 424 -2.71 -11.39 -3.82
N TRP A 425 -2.41 -11.26 -2.51
CA TRP A 425 -2.53 -10.01 -1.78
C TRP A 425 -1.23 -9.64 -1.05
N TYR A 426 -0.73 -8.42 -1.25
CA TYR A 426 0.44 -7.94 -0.52
C TYR A 426 0.19 -6.51 -0.04
N GLN A 427 -0.19 -6.37 1.22
CA GLN A 427 -0.56 -5.11 1.85
C GLN A 427 -0.47 -5.25 3.37
N GLY A 428 -0.34 -4.15 4.08
CA GLY A 428 -0.40 -4.11 5.54
C GLY A 428 0.41 -2.97 6.14
N GLU A 429 1.44 -2.50 5.46
CA GLU A 429 2.38 -1.49 5.95
C GLU A 429 1.66 -0.21 6.40
N SER A 430 0.72 0.28 5.62
CA SER A 430 -0.08 1.47 5.94
C SER A 430 -1.07 1.27 7.11
N ASN A 431 -1.33 0.01 7.49
CA ASN A 431 -2.21 -0.33 8.60
C ASN A 431 -1.46 -0.68 9.90
N VAL A 432 -0.12 -0.64 9.91
CA VAL A 432 0.71 -0.96 11.09
C VAL A 432 0.27 -0.22 12.36
N PRO A 433 -0.07 1.08 12.33
CA PRO A 433 -0.56 1.78 13.53
C PRO A 433 -1.92 1.28 14.04
N ARG A 434 -2.62 0.44 13.29
CA ARG A 434 -3.96 -0.07 13.59
C ARG A 434 -4.06 -1.59 13.43
N ALA A 435 -3.01 -2.31 13.80
CA ALA A 435 -2.89 -3.77 13.59
C ALA A 435 -4.05 -4.56 14.21
N GLN A 436 -4.51 -4.16 15.40
CA GLN A 436 -5.68 -4.81 16.02
C GLN A 436 -6.97 -4.62 15.21
N GLN A 437 -7.17 -3.47 14.57
CA GLN A 437 -8.28 -3.26 13.64
C GLN A 437 -8.11 -4.09 12.38
N TYR A 438 -6.88 -4.18 11.86
CA TYR A 438 -6.55 -4.99 10.68
C TYR A 438 -6.92 -6.46 10.84
N ALA A 439 -6.77 -7.03 12.04
CA ALA A 439 -7.20 -8.40 12.34
C ALA A 439 -8.70 -8.64 12.12
N GLN A 440 -9.51 -7.59 12.02
CA GLN A 440 -10.94 -7.63 11.72
C GLN A 440 -11.22 -7.23 10.27
N THR A 441 -10.54 -6.20 9.76
CA THR A 441 -10.79 -5.67 8.41
C THR A 441 -10.22 -6.56 7.30
N PHE A 442 -9.15 -7.32 7.54
CA PHE A 442 -8.61 -8.20 6.51
C PHE A 442 -9.51 -9.42 6.23
N PRO A 443 -10.01 -10.17 7.24
CA PRO A 443 -11.05 -11.17 6.99
C PRO A 443 -12.32 -10.59 6.35
N LEU A 444 -12.69 -9.36 6.71
CA LEU A 444 -13.84 -8.68 6.12
C LEU A 444 -13.62 -8.40 4.61
N LEU A 445 -12.45 -7.93 4.21
CA LEU A 445 -12.07 -7.75 2.81
C LEU A 445 -12.21 -9.05 2.03
N ILE A 446 -11.68 -10.16 2.56
CA ILE A 446 -11.76 -11.48 1.92
C ILE A 446 -13.23 -11.90 1.71
N ALA A 447 -14.06 -11.77 2.74
CA ALA A 447 -15.48 -12.11 2.67
C ALA A 447 -16.23 -11.20 1.67
N ASP A 448 -15.91 -9.91 1.66
CA ASP A 448 -16.52 -8.92 0.77
C ASP A 448 -16.18 -9.20 -0.71
N TRP A 449 -14.92 -9.46 -1.02
CA TRP A 449 -14.52 -9.79 -2.39
C TRP A 449 -15.12 -11.11 -2.85
N ARG A 450 -15.12 -12.15 -2.02
CA ARG A 450 -15.81 -13.43 -2.32
C ARG A 450 -17.27 -13.23 -2.69
N LYS A 451 -17.96 -12.36 -1.96
CA LYS A 451 -19.36 -12.00 -2.23
C LYS A 451 -19.51 -11.30 -3.58
N HIS A 452 -18.66 -10.32 -3.88
CA HIS A 452 -18.72 -9.55 -5.12
C HIS A 452 -18.36 -10.38 -6.36
N TRP A 453 -17.49 -11.38 -6.21
CA TRP A 453 -17.18 -12.36 -7.27
C TRP A 453 -18.20 -13.49 -7.39
N GLY A 454 -19.14 -13.62 -6.43
CA GLY A 454 -20.06 -14.76 -6.39
C GLY A 454 -19.34 -16.11 -6.14
N GLN A 455 -18.13 -16.06 -5.59
CA GLN A 455 -17.26 -17.23 -5.36
C GLN A 455 -16.95 -17.36 -3.85
N PRO A 456 -17.80 -18.03 -3.05
CA PRO A 456 -17.64 -18.09 -1.59
C PRO A 456 -16.35 -18.77 -1.15
N ASN A 457 -15.77 -19.61 -2.00
CA ASN A 457 -14.52 -20.33 -1.78
C ASN A 457 -13.36 -19.78 -2.61
N LEU A 458 -13.42 -18.54 -3.10
CA LEU A 458 -12.33 -17.91 -3.84
C LEU A 458 -11.04 -17.96 -3.01
N PRO A 459 -9.97 -18.62 -3.50
CA PRO A 459 -8.69 -18.70 -2.79
C PRO A 459 -8.06 -17.32 -2.60
N PHE A 460 -7.45 -17.13 -1.43
CA PHE A 460 -6.82 -15.86 -1.08
C PHE A 460 -5.45 -16.12 -0.46
N TYR A 461 -4.38 -15.88 -1.21
CA TYR A 461 -3.02 -16.07 -0.76
C TYR A 461 -2.37 -14.72 -0.51
N PHE A 462 -1.74 -14.55 0.66
CA PHE A 462 -1.24 -13.24 1.06
C PHE A 462 0.17 -13.30 1.66
N VAL A 463 0.85 -12.17 1.59
CA VAL A 463 2.21 -12.01 2.10
C VAL A 463 2.16 -11.37 3.47
N GLN A 464 2.79 -12.04 4.46
CA GLN A 464 3.05 -11.46 5.78
C GLN A 464 4.14 -10.39 5.66
N LEU A 465 4.04 -9.29 6.39
CA LEU A 465 4.97 -8.16 6.29
C LEU A 465 6.43 -8.57 6.52
N ALA A 466 7.30 -8.09 5.65
CA ALA A 466 8.74 -8.27 5.71
C ALA A 466 9.37 -7.57 6.93
N SER A 467 10.62 -7.88 7.22
CA SER A 467 11.46 -7.15 8.17
C SER A 467 11.72 -5.74 7.66
N PHE A 468 11.63 -4.75 8.55
CA PHE A 468 11.86 -3.34 8.23
C PHE A 468 12.34 -2.59 9.48
N LEU A 469 13.03 -1.47 9.31
CA LEU A 469 13.70 -0.63 10.30
C LEU A 469 15.04 -1.22 10.82
N PRO A 470 15.94 -0.39 11.32
CA PRO A 470 17.20 -0.82 11.89
C PRO A 470 17.03 -1.78 13.09
N LEU A 471 17.96 -2.73 13.25
CA LEU A 471 17.91 -3.73 14.33
C LEU A 471 17.96 -3.11 15.73
N GLU A 472 18.63 -1.99 15.89
CA GLU A 472 18.70 -1.23 17.15
C GLU A 472 17.35 -0.68 17.60
N ASN A 473 16.36 -0.57 16.70
CA ASN A 473 14.99 -0.20 17.06
C ASN A 473 14.22 -1.35 17.70
N ASN A 474 14.71 -2.60 17.57
CA ASN A 474 14.09 -3.75 18.18
C ASN A 474 14.12 -3.64 19.71
N ASN A 475 12.96 -3.72 20.34
CA ASN A 475 12.84 -3.64 21.78
C ASN A 475 11.85 -4.66 22.35
N LEU A 476 11.97 -4.97 23.63
CA LEU A 476 11.14 -5.97 24.30
C LEU A 476 9.77 -5.44 24.76
N ARG A 477 9.47 -4.15 24.57
CA ARG A 477 8.19 -3.57 24.99
C ARG A 477 7.06 -3.92 24.03
N GLY A 478 7.38 -4.08 22.75
CA GLY A 478 6.43 -4.45 21.70
C GLY A 478 6.82 -3.89 20.35
N SER A 479 6.04 -4.25 19.32
CA SER A 479 6.21 -3.80 17.94
C SER A 479 4.85 -3.80 17.26
N THR A 480 4.45 -2.67 16.74
CA THR A 480 3.21 -2.56 15.94
C THR A 480 3.32 -3.34 14.63
N TRP A 481 4.53 -3.47 14.12
CA TRP A 481 4.85 -4.28 12.95
C TRP A 481 4.63 -5.78 13.20
N ALA A 482 5.09 -6.26 14.37
CA ALA A 482 4.84 -7.64 14.81
C ALA A 482 3.35 -7.89 15.08
N GLU A 483 2.62 -6.90 15.61
CA GLU A 483 1.17 -6.99 15.81
C GLU A 483 0.42 -7.14 14.49
N LEU A 484 0.87 -6.45 13.44
CA LEU A 484 0.26 -6.60 12.12
C LEU A 484 0.57 -7.98 11.51
N ARG A 485 1.80 -8.49 11.66
CA ARG A 485 2.12 -9.88 11.24
C ARG A 485 1.25 -10.91 11.96
N ASP A 486 0.98 -10.69 13.24
CA ASP A 486 0.05 -11.53 14.01
C ASP A 486 -1.39 -11.45 13.48
N ALA A 487 -1.86 -10.27 13.13
CA ALA A 487 -3.17 -10.08 12.50
C ALA A 487 -3.27 -10.83 11.16
N GLN A 488 -2.20 -10.82 10.36
CA GLN A 488 -2.11 -11.59 9.13
C GLN A 488 -2.10 -13.11 9.43
N LEU A 489 -1.32 -13.57 10.40
CA LEU A 489 -1.28 -14.96 10.82
C LEU A 489 -2.65 -15.46 11.29
N GLN A 490 -3.38 -14.66 12.06
CA GLN A 490 -4.73 -15.00 12.54
C GLN A 490 -5.73 -15.16 11.38
N THR A 491 -5.53 -14.52 10.24
CA THR A 491 -6.38 -14.62 9.06
C THR A 491 -6.35 -16.03 8.43
N LEU A 492 -5.33 -16.85 8.71
CA LEU A 492 -5.28 -18.25 8.27
C LEU A 492 -6.41 -19.14 8.87
N ARG A 493 -7.16 -18.65 9.87
CA ARG A 493 -8.37 -19.32 10.36
C ARG A 493 -9.53 -19.25 9.37
N PHE A 494 -9.48 -18.34 8.40
CA PHE A 494 -10.45 -18.27 7.31
C PHE A 494 -10.17 -19.39 6.29
N PRO A 495 -11.21 -20.11 5.84
CA PRO A 495 -11.02 -21.18 4.87
C PRO A 495 -10.48 -20.65 3.53
N LYS A 496 -9.79 -21.51 2.79
CA LYS A 496 -9.22 -21.16 1.48
C LYS A 496 -8.29 -19.92 1.52
N THR A 497 -7.51 -19.77 2.59
CA THR A 497 -6.44 -18.79 2.72
C THR A 497 -5.10 -19.48 2.86
N GLY A 498 -4.04 -18.79 2.46
CA GLY A 498 -2.66 -19.23 2.67
C GLY A 498 -1.75 -18.01 2.81
N MET A 499 -0.68 -18.15 3.59
CA MET A 499 0.22 -17.05 3.91
C MET A 499 1.65 -17.40 3.50
N VAL A 500 2.33 -16.39 2.97
CA VAL A 500 3.76 -16.41 2.67
C VAL A 500 4.50 -15.58 3.72
N VAL A 501 5.46 -16.18 4.41
CA VAL A 501 6.36 -15.46 5.32
C VAL A 501 7.46 -14.79 4.50
N SER A 502 7.79 -13.54 4.83
CA SER A 502 8.78 -12.72 4.10
C SER A 502 9.80 -12.02 5.00
N THR A 503 9.87 -12.41 6.28
CA THR A 503 10.79 -11.77 7.24
C THR A 503 12.27 -11.99 6.94
N ASP A 504 12.62 -13.03 6.22
CA ASP A 504 13.98 -13.37 5.77
C ASP A 504 14.45 -12.60 4.53
N VAL A 505 13.54 -11.95 3.81
CA VAL A 505 13.84 -11.18 2.59
C VAL A 505 13.59 -9.68 2.76
N GLY A 506 13.39 -9.22 4.00
CA GLY A 506 13.22 -7.81 4.32
C GLY A 506 14.50 -6.99 4.18
N ASP A 507 14.38 -5.67 4.31
CA ASP A 507 15.47 -4.71 4.27
C ASP A 507 15.31 -3.69 5.40
N ALA A 508 16.35 -3.51 6.21
CA ALA A 508 16.33 -2.57 7.33
C ALA A 508 16.14 -1.11 6.90
N ASN A 509 16.61 -0.76 5.71
CA ASN A 509 16.63 0.61 5.20
C ASN A 509 15.54 0.90 4.18
N SER A 510 14.81 -0.13 3.74
CA SER A 510 13.74 0.01 2.75
C SER A 510 12.51 -0.80 3.12
N ILE A 511 11.36 -0.13 3.14
CA ILE A 511 10.05 -0.79 3.28
C ILE A 511 9.71 -1.67 2.07
N HIS A 512 10.48 -1.55 0.98
CA HIS A 512 10.31 -2.26 -0.28
C HIS A 512 11.48 -3.24 -0.53
N PRO A 513 11.45 -4.46 0.05
CA PRO A 513 12.48 -5.47 -0.23
C PRO A 513 12.56 -5.76 -1.73
N LEU A 514 13.77 -5.76 -2.28
CA LEU A 514 13.98 -5.94 -3.72
C LEU A 514 13.75 -7.39 -4.17
N ASN A 515 13.88 -8.38 -3.26
CA ASN A 515 13.67 -9.80 -3.57
C ASN A 515 12.17 -10.14 -3.70
N LYS A 516 11.55 -9.74 -4.82
CA LYS A 516 10.16 -10.12 -5.15
C LYS A 516 10.05 -11.52 -5.75
N ARG A 517 11.18 -12.10 -6.18
CA ARG A 517 11.24 -13.44 -6.76
C ARG A 517 10.80 -14.50 -5.75
N ASP A 518 11.41 -14.53 -4.57
CA ASP A 518 11.04 -15.50 -3.53
C ASP A 518 9.60 -15.33 -3.07
N ILE A 519 9.11 -14.10 -3.02
CA ILE A 519 7.70 -13.81 -2.70
C ILE A 519 6.77 -14.45 -3.74
N GLY A 520 7.02 -14.21 -5.03
CA GLY A 520 6.22 -14.78 -6.12
C GLY A 520 6.28 -16.32 -6.15
N LEU A 521 7.46 -16.90 -5.94
CA LEU A 521 7.64 -18.34 -5.87
C LEU A 521 6.87 -18.97 -4.69
N ARG A 522 6.95 -18.37 -3.49
CA ARG A 522 6.23 -18.84 -2.30
C ARG A 522 4.71 -18.74 -2.47
N LEU A 523 4.21 -17.66 -3.10
CA LEU A 523 2.79 -17.55 -3.46
C LEU A 523 2.37 -18.65 -4.43
N ALA A 524 3.20 -18.96 -5.43
CA ALA A 524 2.94 -20.03 -6.39
C ALA A 524 2.92 -21.41 -5.73
N LEU A 525 3.78 -21.68 -4.74
CA LEU A 525 3.74 -22.93 -3.96
C LEU A 525 2.39 -23.09 -3.24
N GLN A 526 1.85 -22.01 -2.64
CA GLN A 526 0.52 -22.04 -2.02
C GLN A 526 -0.56 -22.41 -3.04
N ALA A 527 -0.54 -21.79 -4.21
CA ALA A 527 -1.52 -22.08 -5.26
C ALA A 527 -1.38 -23.51 -5.81
N LEU A 528 -0.16 -23.94 -6.13
CA LEU A 528 0.12 -25.29 -6.68
C LEU A 528 -0.36 -26.40 -5.73
N LYS A 529 -0.05 -26.26 -4.44
CA LYS A 529 -0.47 -27.23 -3.42
C LYS A 529 -1.99 -27.28 -3.27
N ASN A 530 -2.63 -26.12 -3.10
CA ASN A 530 -4.01 -26.04 -2.63
C ASN A 530 -5.04 -26.02 -3.77
N GLU A 531 -4.68 -25.60 -4.99
CA GLU A 531 -5.63 -25.43 -6.10
C GLU A 531 -5.31 -26.31 -7.33
N TYR A 532 -4.07 -26.80 -7.44
CA TYR A 532 -3.63 -27.59 -8.61
C TYR A 532 -3.20 -29.02 -8.28
N GLY A 533 -3.56 -29.51 -7.09
CA GLY A 533 -3.39 -30.90 -6.71
C GLY A 533 -1.94 -31.36 -6.46
N LYS A 534 -0.98 -30.43 -6.34
CA LYS A 534 0.42 -30.74 -6.03
C LYS A 534 0.59 -30.92 -4.50
N SER A 535 -0.15 -31.84 -3.90
CA SER A 535 -0.26 -32.02 -2.44
C SER A 535 1.06 -32.35 -1.75
N GLU A 536 2.02 -32.89 -2.48
CA GLU A 536 3.38 -33.23 -2.01
C GLU A 536 4.25 -32.00 -1.75
N LEU A 537 3.88 -30.83 -2.30
CA LEU A 537 4.65 -29.62 -2.10
C LEU A 537 4.55 -29.11 -0.67
N VAL A 538 5.68 -28.70 -0.12
CA VAL A 538 5.72 -27.91 1.12
C VAL A 538 5.60 -26.44 0.74
N ALA A 539 4.48 -25.82 1.09
CA ALA A 539 4.13 -24.47 0.64
C ALA A 539 4.24 -23.40 1.74
N SER A 540 4.45 -23.81 3.00
CA SER A 540 4.59 -22.90 4.14
C SER A 540 5.78 -23.30 4.99
N GLY A 541 6.40 -22.33 5.66
CA GLY A 541 7.30 -22.58 6.76
C GLY A 541 6.54 -22.90 8.06
N PRO A 542 7.26 -23.20 9.15
CA PRO A 542 6.67 -23.59 10.43
C PRO A 542 5.70 -22.56 10.99
N LEU A 543 4.50 -22.99 11.35
CA LEU A 543 3.46 -22.18 12.00
C LEU A 543 3.26 -22.65 13.44
N TYR A 544 3.19 -21.70 14.39
CA TYR A 544 2.90 -22.00 15.79
C TYR A 544 1.58 -22.76 15.93
N ARG A 545 1.62 -23.90 16.65
CA ARG A 545 0.45 -24.73 16.95
C ARG A 545 0.02 -24.62 18.41
N ALA A 546 0.96 -24.91 19.33
CA ALA A 546 0.66 -24.95 20.75
C ALA A 546 1.93 -24.81 21.60
N MET A 547 1.77 -24.43 22.86
CA MET A 547 2.84 -24.44 23.86
C MET A 547 2.48 -25.30 25.05
N ARG A 548 3.51 -25.85 25.70
CA ARG A 548 3.40 -26.58 26.98
C ARG A 548 4.50 -26.12 27.94
N VAL A 549 4.11 -25.67 29.14
CA VAL A 549 5.06 -25.31 30.17
C VAL A 549 5.55 -26.60 30.89
N ARG A 550 6.87 -26.76 30.98
CA ARG A 550 7.55 -27.86 31.66
C ARG A 550 8.56 -27.29 32.67
N GLY A 551 8.12 -27.03 33.88
CA GLY A 551 8.93 -26.39 34.91
C GLY A 551 9.40 -25.00 34.49
N ARG A 552 10.71 -24.83 34.27
CA ARG A 552 11.35 -23.57 33.83
C ARG A 552 11.43 -23.41 32.31
N GLN A 553 10.95 -24.38 31.56
CA GLN A 553 11.01 -24.42 30.10
C GLN A 553 9.60 -24.36 29.50
N ILE A 554 9.54 -23.92 28.25
CA ILE A 554 8.34 -24.00 27.42
C ILE A 554 8.69 -24.78 26.16
N GLU A 555 7.89 -25.82 25.89
CA GLU A 555 7.92 -26.57 24.65
C GLU A 555 6.92 -25.96 23.67
N ILE A 556 7.38 -25.62 22.46
CA ILE A 556 6.59 -25.04 21.36
C ILE A 556 6.48 -26.10 20.27
N SER A 557 5.27 -26.44 19.86
CA SER A 557 4.99 -27.29 18.70
C SER A 557 4.51 -26.48 17.50
N PHE A 558 4.78 -27.02 16.30
CA PHE A 558 4.49 -26.36 15.03
C PHE A 558 3.67 -27.27 14.10
N THR A 559 2.94 -26.65 13.17
CA THR A 559 2.45 -27.25 11.93
C THR A 559 3.34 -26.79 10.76
N GLU A 560 3.13 -27.31 9.57
CA GLU A 560 3.87 -26.95 8.34
C GLU A 560 5.40 -27.08 8.47
N ILE A 561 5.84 -28.07 9.21
CA ILE A 561 7.28 -28.30 9.46
C ILE A 561 8.01 -28.96 8.27
N GLY A 562 7.28 -29.36 7.21
CA GLY A 562 7.87 -30.08 6.09
C GLY A 562 8.63 -31.35 6.52
N SER A 563 9.83 -31.54 6.00
CA SER A 563 10.72 -32.66 6.38
C SER A 563 11.41 -32.48 7.73
N GLY A 564 11.09 -31.44 8.49
CA GLY A 564 11.59 -31.17 9.85
C GLY A 564 12.12 -29.75 10.03
N LEU A 565 12.28 -29.37 11.30
CA LEU A 565 12.80 -28.06 11.69
C LEU A 565 14.32 -28.00 11.55
N ILE A 566 14.83 -26.85 11.11
CA ILE A 566 16.27 -26.56 11.07
C ILE A 566 16.57 -25.14 11.58
N VAL A 567 17.78 -24.91 12.01
CA VAL A 567 18.39 -23.60 12.15
C VAL A 567 18.99 -23.25 10.79
N SER A 568 18.72 -22.03 10.28
CA SER A 568 19.29 -21.62 8.99
C SER A 568 20.82 -21.66 8.99
N THR A 569 21.40 -21.85 7.81
CA THR A 569 22.85 -22.00 7.63
C THR A 569 23.64 -20.85 8.26
N GLY A 570 24.72 -21.19 8.99
CA GLY A 570 25.66 -20.24 9.58
C GLY A 570 25.49 -19.99 11.09
N SER A 571 24.40 -20.43 11.72
CA SER A 571 24.21 -20.34 13.17
C SER A 571 24.05 -21.71 13.81
N LYS A 572 24.60 -21.89 15.03
CA LYS A 572 24.36 -23.07 15.87
C LYS A 572 23.25 -22.85 16.89
N GLN A 573 22.76 -21.65 17.04
CA GLN A 573 21.77 -21.25 18.05
C GLN A 573 20.52 -20.69 17.40
N LEU A 574 19.35 -21.06 17.91
CA LEU A 574 18.09 -20.44 17.54
C LEU A 574 17.99 -19.03 18.14
N LEU A 575 17.64 -18.05 17.31
CA LEU A 575 17.51 -16.64 17.66
C LEU A 575 16.05 -16.20 17.62
N GLY A 576 15.76 -15.01 18.11
CA GLY A 576 14.45 -14.34 18.01
C GLY A 576 13.43 -14.73 19.08
N PHE A 577 13.75 -15.61 20.04
CA PHE A 577 12.85 -16.02 21.11
C PHE A 577 12.94 -15.11 22.34
N THR A 578 11.78 -14.80 22.91
CA THR A 578 11.66 -14.10 24.20
C THR A 578 10.62 -14.80 25.07
N VAL A 579 10.82 -14.76 26.40
CA VAL A 579 9.95 -15.41 27.39
C VAL A 579 9.52 -14.38 28.42
N ALA A 580 8.29 -14.47 28.89
CA ALA A 580 7.80 -13.70 30.01
C ALA A 580 7.12 -14.58 31.07
N ASP A 581 7.13 -14.10 32.31
CA ASP A 581 6.26 -14.61 33.41
C ASP A 581 4.91 -13.86 33.45
N ARG A 582 4.19 -13.96 34.56
CA ARG A 582 2.90 -13.27 34.77
C ARG A 582 3.00 -11.74 34.77
N SER A 583 4.20 -11.16 34.93
CA SER A 583 4.39 -9.70 34.90
C SER A 583 4.26 -9.10 33.50
N GLY A 584 4.24 -9.94 32.44
CA GLY A 584 4.22 -9.49 31.06
C GLY A 584 5.54 -8.88 30.56
N ARG A 585 6.61 -8.94 31.37
CA ARG A 585 7.92 -8.42 30.98
C ARG A 585 8.73 -9.48 30.25
N PHE A 586 8.89 -9.32 28.95
CA PHE A 586 9.69 -10.23 28.13
C PHE A 586 11.18 -10.09 28.40
N ARG A 587 11.89 -11.23 28.33
CA ARG A 587 13.34 -11.35 28.43
C ARG A 587 13.84 -12.21 27.28
N PRO A 588 15.06 -11.95 26.76
CA PRO A 588 15.70 -12.84 25.79
C PRO A 588 15.73 -14.28 26.31
N ALA A 589 15.52 -15.22 25.43
CA ALA A 589 15.48 -16.63 25.74
C ALA A 589 16.47 -17.42 24.89
N GLN A 590 16.98 -18.50 25.46
CA GLN A 590 17.70 -19.53 24.75
C GLN A 590 16.71 -20.55 24.21
N ALA A 591 16.95 -21.01 22.98
CA ALA A 591 16.09 -21.98 22.33
C ALA A 591 16.90 -23.03 21.56
N HIS A 592 16.37 -24.24 21.47
CA HIS A 592 16.92 -25.32 20.65
C HIS A 592 15.83 -26.21 20.10
N ILE A 593 16.11 -26.82 18.96
CA ILE A 593 15.21 -27.79 18.32
C ILE A 593 15.31 -29.14 19.07
N SER A 594 14.15 -29.72 19.37
CA SER A 594 13.99 -31.05 19.94
C SER A 594 12.97 -31.85 19.15
N GLY A 595 13.43 -32.64 18.18
CA GLY A 595 12.54 -33.29 17.20
C GLY A 595 11.75 -32.27 16.39
N ASN A 596 10.43 -32.33 16.46
CA ASN A 596 9.51 -31.41 15.76
C ASN A 596 9.01 -30.25 16.65
N SER A 597 9.69 -30.00 17.77
CA SER A 597 9.38 -28.94 18.72
C SER A 597 10.60 -28.06 18.96
N VAL A 598 10.37 -26.90 19.54
CA VAL A 598 11.42 -26.00 20.07
C VAL A 598 11.26 -25.87 21.58
N ILE A 599 12.34 -26.09 22.31
CA ILE A 599 12.40 -25.87 23.76
C ILE A 599 12.98 -24.49 24.01
N VAL A 600 12.24 -23.68 24.77
CA VAL A 600 12.58 -22.29 25.05
C VAL A 600 12.69 -22.07 26.57
N HIS A 601 13.74 -21.39 27.01
CA HIS A 601 13.91 -21.01 28.41
C HIS A 601 14.69 -19.70 28.56
N SER A 602 14.52 -19.02 29.66
CA SER A 602 15.33 -17.86 30.04
C SER A 602 15.85 -18.02 31.45
N PRO A 603 17.17 -17.83 31.70
CA PRO A 603 17.75 -17.92 33.05
C PRO A 603 17.10 -16.91 34.02
N LYS A 604 16.57 -15.80 33.49
CA LYS A 604 15.94 -14.70 34.25
C LYS A 604 14.46 -14.96 34.60
N ILE A 605 13.86 -16.06 34.09
CA ILE A 605 12.42 -16.37 34.26
C ILE A 605 12.28 -17.77 34.87
N THR A 606 11.81 -17.86 36.10
CA THR A 606 11.63 -19.12 36.82
C THR A 606 10.27 -19.75 36.59
N HIS A 607 9.25 -18.95 36.30
CA HIS A 607 7.87 -19.38 36.09
C HIS A 607 7.35 -18.83 34.75
N PRO A 608 7.81 -19.38 33.62
CA PRO A 608 7.45 -18.87 32.32
C PRO A 608 5.95 -19.04 32.02
N LYS A 609 5.35 -18.05 31.36
CA LYS A 609 3.93 -18.02 30.99
C LYS A 609 3.69 -17.79 29.51
N ALA A 610 4.58 -17.07 28.85
CA ALA A 610 4.43 -16.70 27.46
C ALA A 610 5.76 -16.73 26.72
N VAL A 611 5.68 -17.04 25.42
CA VAL A 611 6.78 -16.97 24.46
C VAL A 611 6.36 -16.08 23.30
N ARG A 612 7.30 -15.28 22.80
CA ARG A 612 7.21 -14.60 21.50
C ARG A 612 8.40 -14.99 20.67
N TYR A 613 8.17 -15.14 19.36
CA TYR A 613 9.19 -15.39 18.36
C TYR A 613 9.12 -14.32 17.29
N GLY A 614 10.25 -13.65 16.98
CA GLY A 614 10.31 -12.61 15.98
C GLY A 614 9.40 -11.41 16.25
N TRP A 615 9.12 -11.11 17.51
CA TRP A 615 8.18 -10.04 17.90
C TRP A 615 8.85 -8.67 17.90
N PHE A 616 9.39 -8.27 16.73
CA PHE A 616 10.15 -7.06 16.50
C PHE A 616 9.73 -6.40 15.19
N ASP A 617 10.10 -5.14 14.99
CA ASP A 617 9.94 -4.47 13.69
C ASP A 617 10.81 -5.16 12.64
N ASN A 618 12.06 -5.41 12.95
CA ASN A 618 13.01 -6.13 12.12
C ASN A 618 13.46 -7.47 12.75
N PRO A 619 12.75 -8.57 12.49
CA PRO A 619 13.16 -9.91 12.93
C PRO A 619 14.09 -10.61 11.93
N GLN A 620 14.92 -9.91 11.18
CA GLN A 620 15.78 -10.49 10.13
C GLN A 620 16.79 -11.52 10.66
N GLU A 621 17.16 -11.45 11.95
CA GLU A 621 18.02 -12.45 12.59
C GLU A 621 17.30 -13.77 12.94
N ASN A 622 15.99 -13.84 12.76
CA ASN A 622 15.22 -15.07 12.99
C ASN A 622 15.71 -16.18 12.05
N ASN A 623 15.98 -17.35 12.61
CA ASN A 623 16.64 -18.42 11.89
C ASN A 623 16.00 -19.80 12.07
N LEU A 624 14.74 -19.86 12.49
CA LEU A 624 13.96 -21.10 12.49
C LEU A 624 13.30 -21.30 11.11
N PHE A 625 13.62 -22.42 10.46
CA PHE A 625 13.13 -22.79 9.13
C PHE A 625 12.67 -24.26 9.11
N ASN A 626 11.96 -24.65 8.07
CA ASN A 626 11.86 -26.06 7.71
C ASN A 626 13.01 -26.45 6.76
N ARG A 627 13.19 -27.77 6.54
CA ARG A 627 14.26 -28.27 5.66
C ARG A 627 14.11 -27.85 4.19
N GLU A 628 12.91 -27.47 3.78
CA GLU A 628 12.60 -26.95 2.44
C GLU A 628 13.01 -25.48 2.28
N GLY A 629 13.56 -24.86 3.33
CA GLY A 629 14.08 -23.49 3.30
C GLY A 629 13.02 -22.40 3.46
N LEU A 630 11.84 -22.75 4.00
CA LEU A 630 10.81 -21.76 4.28
C LEU A 630 10.87 -21.30 5.74
N PRO A 631 10.87 -19.98 6.01
CA PRO A 631 11.01 -19.42 7.35
C PRO A 631 9.76 -19.62 8.21
N ALA A 632 9.96 -19.80 9.53
CA ALA A 632 8.87 -19.82 10.49
C ALA A 632 8.23 -18.42 10.63
N SER A 633 6.89 -18.40 10.68
CA SER A 633 6.17 -17.16 10.95
C SER A 633 6.48 -16.66 12.36
N PRO A 634 6.70 -15.35 12.56
CA PRO A 634 6.63 -14.72 13.87
C PRO A 634 5.29 -15.02 14.55
N PHE A 635 5.32 -15.18 15.88
CA PHE A 635 4.14 -15.49 16.67
C PHE A 635 4.24 -15.01 18.11
N ARG A 636 3.10 -14.97 18.79
CA ARG A 636 2.98 -14.85 20.25
C ARG A 636 2.08 -15.93 20.81
N THR A 637 2.29 -16.27 22.08
CA THR A 637 1.45 -17.23 22.81
C THR A 637 0.58 -16.58 23.87
N ASP A 638 0.76 -15.30 24.08
CA ASP A 638 0.01 -14.48 25.05
C ASP A 638 -1.21 -13.82 24.38
N ASN A 639 -2.14 -13.35 25.20
CA ASN A 639 -3.31 -12.55 24.83
C ASN A 639 -3.31 -11.17 25.51
N TRP A 640 -2.17 -10.69 25.96
CA TRP A 640 -2.06 -9.38 26.61
C TRP A 640 -2.38 -8.24 25.64
N PRO A 641 -2.77 -7.05 26.18
CA PRO A 641 -3.08 -5.91 25.34
C PRO A 641 -1.97 -5.57 24.34
N LEU A 642 -2.36 -5.20 23.14
CA LEU A 642 -1.48 -4.78 22.07
C LEU A 642 -1.21 -3.27 22.16
N LEU A 643 -0.11 -2.80 21.57
CA LEU A 643 0.20 -1.38 21.44
C LEU A 643 -0.87 -0.64 20.61
N THR A 644 -1.40 -1.31 19.58
CA THR A 644 -2.44 -0.76 18.70
C THR A 644 -3.86 -0.92 19.23
N SER A 645 -4.02 -1.34 20.52
CA SER A 645 -5.34 -1.51 21.13
C SER A 645 -6.11 -0.20 21.13
N GLY A 646 -7.31 -0.20 20.57
CA GLY A 646 -8.17 0.98 20.49
C GLY A 646 -7.88 1.91 19.31
N ALA A 647 -6.77 1.77 18.61
CA ALA A 647 -6.51 2.55 17.42
C ALA A 647 -7.50 2.18 16.28
N ARG A 648 -8.08 3.20 15.64
CA ARG A 648 -9.11 3.05 14.59
C ARG A 648 -8.84 3.98 13.44
N PHE A 649 -9.29 3.57 12.25
CA PHE A 649 -9.36 4.45 11.09
C PHE A 649 -10.28 5.63 11.37
N GLN A 650 -9.84 6.82 11.04
CA GLN A 650 -10.59 8.07 11.23
C GLN A 650 -10.69 8.79 9.87
N TYR A 651 -11.85 9.35 9.55
CA TYR A 651 -12.15 10.08 8.31
C TYR A 651 -13.19 11.17 8.54
#